data_84429848c382cc720a7d2f42cce5b4e9
#
_entry.id   84429848c382cc720a7d2f42cce5b4e9
#
_cell.length_a   1.000
_cell.length_b   1.000
_cell.length_c   1.000
_cell.angle_alpha   90.00
_cell.angle_beta   90.00
_cell.angle_gamma   90.00
#
_symmetry.space_group_name_H-M   'P 1'
#
loop_
_entity.id
_entity.type
_entity.pdbx_description
1 polymer ?
#
loop_
_entity_poly.entity_id
_entity_poly.type
_entity_poly.pdbx_seq_one_letter_code
_entity_poly.pdbx_strand_id
1 'polypeptide(L)'
;MHSKPQLAASIILVAVLQTAGSLTLAQNLDEVLIIGVIPTGAGIDKDKIPFPVQNRNASDIENANPLNISDFLRQSFSSVSLNDAQNNPMQPDLQYRGFTASPLLGLAQGLAVYQNGARINEPLGDAVNWDLLPQSAVQSITLSGGANPLFGLNSLGGSLIVDMKDGFSSPGSSVEISSGSFGRTTANIELGGNNGSFGYYANVESFHEDGWRDQSKSDALNFYSSVGWQLDSTRLNFNYQYGVSELIGNGASPTELLALNRTAIFTGPDITENDMQMASFDYEHEVSANISFGGNIFYRKNKTDSFNGDGSEFAVCSLGGMPQLLDEIEEDDLEELGLIDNDICNDQFTNSDALEAFLNQTASMLDIDTDFNLENFKDDMSGSGILSDEGINNLSDRAQESVGADFQWTIRGNLLGYSSQVIAGGAYYRGKSNFNSILELAELDPISRLTLGRGTGTFVDSEATSIDTETESSSLYISNTMDLSSTVALTLSARGNYTDVTLRDRSGVRPELNGSHNFSRVNPSLGLTWQASDSHTLYTSYSESSRAPTPIELACNEGVFDLAVAFAIEAGEDPGDVDLECRLPNAFLADPPLDDVIAKSFELGSRGFIKDIAYSLGMFHTLNKDDILFQTTGRSTGLFANVDETRRAGIESSLQGKWREFSWLAAYSYIDATFEDNFQALSPNHEFADDEGEVTVRAGDRIPGIPQHQFKISSDYRFTNGLSIGLDVISNGGQILRGDESNQLDEVSGYTTVGMRARYSINEKMEVFAKVDNLLDREYESFGLLGEEPGELGVPIIEDFANPVFLGAGAPRAAFLGIRYNF
;
A
#
# COMPACT_ATOMS: atom_id res chain seq x y z
N MET A 1 -13.29 1.78 37.51
CA MET A 1 -13.72 0.41 37.83
C MET A 1 -13.55 -0.40 36.56
N HIS A 2 -12.36 -0.95 36.37
CA HIS A 2 -12.00 -1.71 35.16
C HIS A 2 -12.50 -3.14 35.26
N SER A 3 -13.32 -3.58 34.29
CA SER A 3 -13.67 -4.98 34.11
C SER A 3 -13.05 -5.49 32.81
N LYS A 4 -12.09 -6.41 32.94
CA LYS A 4 -11.41 -7.09 31.83
C LYS A 4 -12.35 -8.09 31.13
N PRO A 5 -12.40 -8.14 29.79
CA PRO A 5 -13.01 -9.26 29.06
C PRO A 5 -11.92 -10.20 28.51
N GLN A 6 -11.31 -11.00 29.40
CA GLN A 6 -10.28 -11.97 28.97
C GLN A 6 -10.71 -13.45 29.09
N LEU A 7 -12.01 -13.77 29.21
CA LEU A 7 -12.44 -15.16 29.49
C LEU A 7 -13.34 -15.81 28.43
N ALA A 8 -13.72 -15.15 27.36
CA ALA A 8 -14.67 -15.71 26.39
C ALA A 8 -14.02 -16.47 25.21
N ALA A 9 -12.77 -16.19 24.87
CA ALA A 9 -12.12 -16.81 23.70
C ALA A 9 -11.60 -18.24 23.93
N SER A 10 -11.35 -18.63 25.17
CA SER A 10 -10.78 -19.96 25.50
C SER A 10 -11.78 -21.11 25.54
N ILE A 11 -13.09 -20.85 25.56
CA ILE A 11 -14.12 -21.90 25.73
C ILE A 11 -14.62 -22.44 24.39
N ILE A 12 -14.51 -21.71 23.31
CA ILE A 12 -15.04 -22.13 21.98
C ILE A 12 -14.10 -23.13 21.28
N LEU A 13 -12.81 -23.09 21.53
CA LEU A 13 -11.84 -23.98 20.86
C LEU A 13 -11.87 -25.43 21.41
N VAL A 14 -12.35 -25.66 22.64
CA VAL A 14 -12.40 -27.00 23.27
C VAL A 14 -13.69 -27.77 22.95
N ALA A 15 -14.77 -27.09 22.59
CA ALA A 15 -16.05 -27.72 22.29
C ALA A 15 -16.14 -28.37 20.89
N VAL A 16 -15.30 -27.95 19.93
CA VAL A 16 -15.33 -28.51 18.56
C VAL A 16 -14.57 -29.83 18.43
N LEU A 17 -13.71 -30.16 19.37
CA LEU A 17 -12.87 -31.38 19.33
C LEU A 17 -13.53 -32.65 19.88
N GLN A 18 -14.73 -32.60 20.48
CA GLN A 18 -15.31 -33.79 21.18
C GLN A 18 -16.43 -34.51 20.42
N THR A 19 -16.84 -34.13 19.21
CA THR A 19 -17.93 -34.76 18.45
C THR A 19 -17.55 -35.41 17.11
N ALA A 20 -16.31 -35.85 16.93
CA ALA A 20 -15.88 -36.50 15.69
C ALA A 20 -16.18 -38.00 15.70
N GLY A 21 -17.37 -38.35 15.31
CA GLY A 21 -17.75 -39.75 14.96
C GLY A 21 -17.40 -40.00 13.45
N SER A 22 -16.72 -41.10 13.22
CA SER A 22 -16.20 -41.58 11.94
C SER A 22 -17.25 -41.64 10.81
N LEU A 23 -17.00 -40.96 9.70
CA LEU A 23 -17.60 -41.22 8.40
C LEU A 23 -16.53 -41.01 7.28
N THR A 24 -16.14 -42.10 6.67
CA THR A 24 -15.28 -42.16 5.50
C THR A 24 -16.01 -41.70 4.24
N LEU A 25 -15.52 -40.65 3.63
CA LEU A 25 -15.65 -40.40 2.18
C LEU A 25 -14.47 -39.48 1.80
N ALA A 26 -13.36 -40.11 1.46
CA ALA A 26 -12.25 -39.42 0.80
C ALA A 26 -12.69 -39.02 -0.59
N GLN A 27 -12.85 -37.74 -0.85
CA GLN A 27 -12.71 -37.19 -2.19
C GLN A 27 -11.25 -36.76 -2.37
N ASN A 28 -10.65 -37.19 -3.47
CA ASN A 28 -9.25 -36.97 -3.83
C ASN A 28 -8.89 -35.49 -3.68
N LEU A 29 -8.12 -35.19 -2.64
CA LEU A 29 -7.38 -33.94 -2.46
C LEU A 29 -5.90 -34.11 -2.84
N ASP A 30 -5.59 -35.11 -3.67
CA ASP A 30 -4.27 -35.37 -4.24
C ASP A 30 -4.06 -34.55 -5.54
N GLU A 31 -4.41 -33.29 -5.54
CA GLU A 31 -3.86 -32.38 -6.54
C GLU A 31 -2.52 -31.88 -5.98
N VAL A 32 -1.42 -32.34 -6.59
CA VAL A 32 -0.08 -31.78 -6.35
C VAL A 32 -0.16 -30.30 -6.74
N LEU A 33 -0.37 -29.45 -5.74
CA LEU A 33 -0.46 -28.01 -5.96
C LEU A 33 0.96 -27.51 -6.27
N ILE A 34 1.24 -27.30 -7.54
CA ILE A 34 2.48 -26.70 -8.01
C ILE A 34 2.31 -25.19 -7.86
N ILE A 35 3.08 -24.58 -6.98
CA ILE A 35 3.03 -23.14 -6.73
C ILE A 35 4.20 -22.49 -7.46
N GLY A 36 3.92 -21.42 -8.23
CA GLY A 36 4.96 -20.53 -8.76
C GLY A 36 5.72 -19.91 -7.59
N VAL A 37 6.99 -20.22 -7.47
CA VAL A 37 7.88 -19.64 -6.44
C VAL A 37 8.76 -18.51 -6.98
N ILE A 38 8.49 -18.12 -8.20
CA ILE A 38 9.16 -17.05 -8.94
C ILE A 38 8.13 -16.38 -9.88
N PRO A 39 8.35 -15.15 -10.29
CA PRO A 39 7.37 -14.40 -11.11
C PRO A 39 6.93 -15.10 -12.39
N THR A 40 7.78 -15.89 -13.01
CA THR A 40 7.57 -16.55 -14.32
C THR A 40 7.19 -18.03 -14.25
N GLY A 41 6.70 -18.53 -13.13
CA GLY A 41 5.82 -19.70 -13.10
C GLY A 41 6.44 -21.11 -13.12
N ALA A 42 7.78 -21.32 -12.96
CA ALA A 42 8.25 -22.67 -12.69
C ALA A 42 7.81 -23.10 -11.29
N GLY A 43 6.79 -23.94 -11.24
CA GLY A 43 6.25 -24.41 -9.97
C GLY A 43 7.17 -25.41 -9.28
N ILE A 44 7.21 -25.32 -7.96
CA ILE A 44 7.75 -26.35 -7.06
C ILE A 44 6.56 -26.98 -6.32
N ASP A 45 6.67 -28.29 -6.07
CA ASP A 45 5.74 -28.99 -5.20
C ASP A 45 5.60 -28.24 -3.86
N LYS A 46 4.37 -27.93 -3.47
CA LYS A 46 4.06 -27.18 -2.24
C LYS A 46 4.79 -27.75 -1.03
N ASP A 47 4.93 -29.10 -0.95
CA ASP A 47 5.58 -29.76 0.18
C ASP A 47 7.10 -29.55 0.24
N LYS A 48 7.71 -29.09 -0.85
CA LYS A 48 9.13 -28.75 -0.92
C LYS A 48 9.43 -27.25 -0.78
N ILE A 49 8.41 -26.41 -0.62
CA ILE A 49 8.59 -24.97 -0.42
C ILE A 49 8.93 -24.70 1.05
N PRO A 50 10.11 -24.10 1.38
CA PRO A 50 10.54 -23.94 2.76
C PRO A 50 10.08 -22.66 3.45
N PHE A 51 9.01 -22.02 2.96
CA PHE A 51 8.42 -20.78 3.51
C PHE A 51 6.88 -20.84 3.43
N PRO A 52 6.17 -19.95 4.15
CA PRO A 52 4.72 -19.91 4.10
C PRO A 52 4.22 -19.41 2.75
N VAL A 53 3.24 -20.10 2.22
CA VAL A 53 2.54 -19.73 0.98
C VAL A 53 1.05 -19.88 1.17
N GLN A 54 0.32 -18.84 0.87
CA GLN A 54 -1.14 -18.82 0.84
C GLN A 54 -1.58 -18.67 -0.62
N ASN A 55 -2.49 -19.52 -1.08
CA ASN A 55 -3.03 -19.47 -2.44
C ASN A 55 -4.56 -19.48 -2.39
N ARG A 56 -5.18 -18.68 -3.26
CA ARG A 56 -6.63 -18.62 -3.49
C ARG A 56 -6.89 -18.58 -4.99
N ASN A 57 -7.95 -19.24 -5.43
CA ASN A 57 -8.31 -19.34 -6.84
C ASN A 57 -9.56 -18.50 -7.18
N ALA A 58 -9.92 -18.44 -8.47
CA ALA A 58 -11.06 -17.69 -8.98
C ALA A 58 -12.37 -18.05 -8.25
N SER A 59 -12.59 -19.34 -7.92
CA SER A 59 -13.81 -19.74 -7.21
C SER A 59 -13.86 -19.23 -5.77
N ASP A 60 -12.72 -19.03 -5.11
CA ASP A 60 -12.66 -18.44 -3.79
C ASP A 60 -13.04 -16.94 -3.85
N ILE A 61 -12.55 -16.22 -4.89
CA ILE A 61 -12.88 -14.80 -5.15
C ILE A 61 -14.39 -14.68 -5.46
N GLU A 62 -14.91 -15.47 -6.39
CA GLU A 62 -16.33 -15.47 -6.74
C GLU A 62 -17.23 -15.79 -5.55
N ASN A 63 -16.80 -16.70 -4.67
CA ASN A 63 -17.56 -17.09 -3.49
C ASN A 63 -17.57 -15.99 -2.42
N ALA A 64 -16.49 -15.24 -2.28
CA ALA A 64 -16.38 -14.15 -1.32
C ALA A 64 -17.18 -12.92 -1.73
N ASN A 65 -17.40 -12.69 -3.03
CA ASN A 65 -18.02 -11.48 -3.57
C ASN A 65 -17.41 -10.20 -2.95
N PRO A 66 -16.08 -10.01 -3.03
CA PRO A 66 -15.43 -8.87 -2.42
C PRO A 66 -15.71 -7.58 -3.20
N LEU A 67 -15.44 -6.43 -2.58
CA LEU A 67 -15.57 -5.14 -3.24
C LEU A 67 -14.55 -4.98 -4.37
N ASN A 68 -13.30 -5.28 -4.06
CA ASN A 68 -12.14 -5.26 -4.94
C ASN A 68 -11.13 -6.30 -4.47
N ILE A 69 -9.96 -6.35 -5.12
CA ILE A 69 -8.92 -7.34 -4.83
C ILE A 69 -8.31 -7.16 -3.43
N SER A 70 -8.12 -5.92 -2.95
CA SER A 70 -7.57 -5.65 -1.63
C SER A 70 -8.53 -6.09 -0.52
N ASP A 71 -9.84 -5.88 -0.69
CA ASP A 71 -10.88 -6.40 0.24
C ASP A 71 -10.87 -7.93 0.29
N PHE A 72 -10.71 -8.61 -0.88
CA PHE A 72 -10.55 -10.06 -0.92
C PHE A 72 -9.31 -10.54 -0.16
N LEU A 73 -8.18 -9.86 -0.32
CA LEU A 73 -6.94 -10.18 0.38
C LEU A 73 -7.12 -10.03 1.90
N ARG A 74 -7.74 -8.94 2.33
CA ARG A 74 -8.08 -8.71 3.74
C ARG A 74 -8.96 -9.81 4.33
N GLN A 75 -9.95 -10.28 3.57
CA GLN A 75 -10.90 -11.30 4.05
C GLN A 75 -10.30 -12.71 4.09
N SER A 76 -9.42 -13.05 3.13
CA SER A 76 -9.09 -14.44 2.80
C SER A 76 -7.66 -14.86 3.15
N PHE A 77 -6.76 -13.90 3.44
CA PHE A 77 -5.36 -14.17 3.74
C PHE A 77 -5.04 -13.82 5.21
N SER A 78 -4.23 -14.65 5.87
CA SER A 78 -3.72 -14.35 7.22
C SER A 78 -2.71 -13.21 7.16
N SER A 79 -2.59 -12.45 8.26
CA SER A 79 -1.66 -11.32 8.41
C SER A 79 -1.82 -10.18 7.40
N VAL A 80 -2.94 -10.12 6.68
CA VAL A 80 -3.27 -9.00 5.78
C VAL A 80 -4.28 -8.09 6.47
N SER A 81 -3.96 -6.80 6.59
CA SER A 81 -4.86 -5.72 7.03
C SER A 81 -4.95 -4.62 5.97
N LEU A 82 -5.93 -3.76 6.10
CA LEU A 82 -6.06 -2.54 5.33
C LEU A 82 -6.12 -1.36 6.29
N ASN A 83 -5.40 -0.29 5.98
CA ASN A 83 -5.57 1.02 6.55
C ASN A 83 -6.24 1.91 5.50
N ASP A 84 -7.33 2.56 5.87
CA ASP A 84 -8.08 3.43 4.96
C ASP A 84 -7.58 4.88 5.08
N ALA A 85 -6.28 5.12 4.84
CA ALA A 85 -5.65 6.43 4.99
C ALA A 85 -6.30 7.47 4.07
N GLN A 86 -6.55 7.14 2.80
CA GLN A 86 -7.29 8.00 1.87
C GLN A 86 -8.82 7.95 2.04
N ASN A 87 -9.31 7.05 2.87
CA ASN A 87 -10.75 6.82 3.05
C ASN A 87 -11.54 6.56 1.75
N ASN A 88 -10.86 6.08 0.72
CA ASN A 88 -11.44 5.62 -0.55
C ASN A 88 -11.33 4.09 -0.64
N PRO A 89 -12.43 3.37 -0.96
CA PRO A 89 -12.42 1.91 -0.96
C PRO A 89 -11.51 1.28 -2.04
N MET A 90 -11.10 2.05 -3.05
CA MET A 90 -10.20 1.60 -4.12
C MET A 90 -8.73 1.98 -3.87
N GLN A 91 -8.44 2.77 -2.82
CA GLN A 91 -7.10 3.27 -2.48
C GLN A 91 -6.64 2.90 -1.05
N PRO A 92 -6.85 1.66 -0.56
CA PRO A 92 -6.39 1.31 0.78
C PRO A 92 -4.88 1.03 0.81
N ASP A 93 -4.24 1.29 1.95
CA ASP A 93 -2.93 0.74 2.27
C ASP A 93 -3.08 -0.74 2.63
N LEU A 94 -2.66 -1.63 1.76
CA LEU A 94 -2.61 -3.04 2.08
C LEU A 94 -1.33 -3.35 2.85
N GLN A 95 -1.47 -4.02 3.98
CA GLN A 95 -0.35 -4.46 4.79
C GLN A 95 -0.32 -5.98 4.90
N TYR A 96 0.88 -6.55 4.80
CA TYR A 96 1.15 -7.94 5.13
C TYR A 96 2.31 -8.01 6.12
N ARG A 97 2.05 -8.52 7.34
CA ARG A 97 3.03 -8.57 8.44
C ARG A 97 3.64 -7.20 8.79
N GLY A 98 2.91 -6.11 8.55
CA GLY A 98 3.40 -4.74 8.74
C GLY A 98 4.29 -4.20 7.61
N PHE A 99 4.39 -4.89 6.49
CA PHE A 99 4.95 -4.35 5.25
C PHE A 99 3.83 -3.88 4.33
N THR A 100 4.02 -2.73 3.71
CA THR A 100 2.98 -2.02 2.98
C THR A 100 3.06 -2.24 1.46
N ALA A 101 1.90 -2.26 0.80
CA ALA A 101 1.70 -2.01 -0.62
C ALA A 101 0.53 -1.02 -0.75
N SER A 102 0.82 0.23 -1.03
CA SER A 102 -0.12 1.35 -1.04
C SER A 102 -0.14 2.05 -2.39
N PRO A 103 -1.27 2.65 -2.80
CA PRO A 103 -1.30 3.57 -3.94
C PRO A 103 -0.69 4.94 -3.61
N LEU A 104 -0.51 5.27 -2.33
CA LEU A 104 0.09 6.52 -1.89
C LEU A 104 1.60 6.55 -2.18
N LEU A 105 2.07 7.67 -2.62
CA LEU A 105 3.48 7.96 -2.72
C LEU A 105 4.07 8.27 -1.34
N GLY A 106 4.47 8.71 -0.65
CA GLY A 106 4.87 9.04 0.73
C GLY A 106 4.92 7.87 1.73
N LEU A 107 4.80 6.63 1.31
CA LEU A 107 4.87 5.46 2.20
C LEU A 107 5.97 4.50 1.76
N ALA A 108 6.81 4.09 2.71
CA ALA A 108 7.81 3.05 2.47
C ALA A 108 7.13 1.72 2.09
N GLN A 109 7.31 1.29 0.84
CA GLN A 109 6.72 0.07 0.31
C GLN A 109 7.60 -1.14 0.64
N GLY A 110 7.00 -2.29 0.98
CA GLY A 110 7.74 -3.50 1.38
C GLY A 110 7.25 -4.79 0.73
N LEU A 111 6.30 -4.69 -0.22
CA LEU A 111 5.72 -5.83 -0.94
C LEU A 111 5.89 -5.68 -2.45
N ALA A 112 6.42 -6.71 -3.10
CA ALA A 112 6.47 -6.78 -4.55
C ALA A 112 5.18 -7.41 -5.10
N VAL A 113 4.54 -6.76 -6.07
CA VAL A 113 3.29 -7.23 -6.69
C VAL A 113 3.52 -7.55 -8.16
N TYR A 114 3.16 -8.76 -8.56
CA TYR A 114 3.31 -9.27 -9.92
C TYR A 114 1.97 -9.68 -10.51
N GLN A 115 1.72 -9.29 -11.76
CA GLN A 115 0.58 -9.74 -12.55
C GLN A 115 1.09 -10.50 -13.78
N ASN A 116 0.78 -11.79 -13.90
CA ASN A 116 1.32 -12.67 -14.96
C ASN A 116 2.84 -12.53 -15.11
N GLY A 117 3.60 -12.48 -14.00
CA GLY A 117 5.05 -12.31 -14.02
C GLY A 117 5.55 -10.88 -14.24
N ALA A 118 4.72 -9.96 -14.67
CA ALA A 118 5.08 -8.54 -14.80
C ALA A 118 4.94 -7.82 -13.46
N ARG A 119 5.96 -7.06 -13.04
CA ARG A 119 5.90 -6.22 -11.85
C ARG A 119 5.01 -5.01 -12.10
N ILE A 120 4.02 -4.78 -11.23
CA ILE A 120 3.04 -3.70 -11.37
C ILE A 120 3.24 -2.53 -10.39
N ASN A 121 4.22 -2.63 -9.47
CA ASN A 121 4.60 -1.47 -8.65
C ASN A 121 5.10 -0.33 -9.54
N GLU A 122 4.66 0.90 -9.25
CA GLU A 122 4.97 2.10 -10.06
C GLU A 122 6.42 2.56 -9.88
N PRO A 123 7.08 3.08 -10.95
CA PRO A 123 8.51 3.40 -10.92
C PRO A 123 8.92 4.51 -9.94
N LEU A 124 8.08 5.52 -9.70
CA LEU A 124 8.46 6.70 -8.90
C LEU A 124 8.62 6.37 -7.41
N GLY A 125 7.60 5.75 -6.80
CA GLY A 125 7.55 5.48 -5.37
C GLY A 125 7.15 4.05 -5.01
N ASP A 126 7.27 3.11 -5.94
CA ASP A 126 6.91 1.69 -5.72
C ASP A 126 5.43 1.45 -5.37
N ALA A 127 4.58 2.43 -5.54
CA ALA A 127 3.15 2.40 -5.24
C ALA A 127 2.39 1.33 -6.05
N VAL A 128 1.25 0.87 -5.52
CA VAL A 128 0.40 -0.15 -6.16
C VAL A 128 -1.02 0.38 -6.31
N ASN A 129 -1.46 0.66 -7.52
CA ASN A 129 -2.80 1.11 -7.84
C ASN A 129 -3.77 -0.08 -7.92
N TRP A 130 -4.50 -0.36 -6.82
CA TRP A 130 -5.41 -1.50 -6.71
C TRP A 130 -6.64 -1.38 -7.61
N ASP A 131 -7.07 -0.16 -7.92
CA ASP A 131 -8.16 0.20 -8.82
C ASP A 131 -7.94 -0.26 -10.26
N LEU A 132 -6.67 -0.38 -10.67
CA LEU A 132 -6.27 -0.79 -12.02
C LEU A 132 -6.15 -2.32 -12.17
N LEU A 133 -6.43 -3.12 -11.14
CA LEU A 133 -6.36 -4.58 -11.19
C LEU A 133 -7.77 -5.19 -11.28
N PRO A 134 -8.22 -5.67 -12.47
CA PRO A 134 -9.57 -6.22 -12.65
C PRO A 134 -9.74 -7.55 -11.90
N GLN A 135 -10.45 -7.49 -10.77
CA GLN A 135 -10.67 -8.60 -9.86
C GLN A 135 -11.35 -9.79 -10.54
N SER A 136 -12.32 -9.53 -11.43
CA SER A 136 -13.08 -10.57 -12.13
C SER A 136 -12.24 -11.37 -13.14
N ALA A 137 -11.13 -10.79 -13.62
CA ALA A 137 -10.19 -11.44 -14.51
C ALA A 137 -9.09 -12.24 -13.78
N VAL A 138 -9.11 -12.30 -12.45
CA VAL A 138 -8.11 -13.03 -11.67
C VAL A 138 -8.41 -14.52 -11.64
N GLN A 139 -7.42 -15.35 -11.99
CA GLN A 139 -7.46 -16.81 -11.92
C GLN A 139 -7.00 -17.34 -10.57
N SER A 140 -5.91 -16.79 -10.07
CA SER A 140 -5.37 -17.16 -8.76
C SER A 140 -4.54 -16.03 -8.14
N ILE A 141 -4.46 -16.03 -6.81
CA ILE A 141 -3.58 -15.15 -6.05
C ILE A 141 -2.73 -16.00 -5.13
N THR A 142 -1.42 -15.80 -5.20
CA THR A 142 -0.45 -16.44 -4.32
C THR A 142 0.28 -15.37 -3.52
N LEU A 143 0.22 -15.45 -2.20
CA LEU A 143 1.00 -14.63 -1.27
C LEU A 143 2.13 -15.49 -0.71
N SER A 144 3.37 -15.12 -1.04
CA SER A 144 4.59 -15.72 -0.55
C SER A 144 5.16 -14.85 0.58
N GLY A 145 5.26 -15.40 1.78
CA GLY A 145 5.77 -14.65 2.94
C GLY A 145 7.29 -14.70 3.07
N GLY A 146 7.81 -13.68 3.78
CA GLY A 146 9.23 -13.53 4.10
C GLY A 146 10.08 -12.91 2.99
N ALA A 147 11.32 -12.60 3.34
CA ALA A 147 12.32 -12.03 2.45
C ALA A 147 12.76 -13.06 1.39
N ASN A 148 12.04 -13.18 0.28
CA ASN A 148 12.33 -14.18 -0.75
C ASN A 148 13.15 -13.56 -1.90
N PRO A 149 14.46 -13.85 -1.99
CA PRO A 149 15.33 -13.22 -2.97
C PRO A 149 14.95 -13.53 -4.43
N LEU A 150 14.20 -14.61 -4.69
CA LEU A 150 13.84 -14.99 -6.06
C LEU A 150 12.86 -14.01 -6.72
N PHE A 151 12.11 -13.22 -5.94
CA PHE A 151 11.20 -12.21 -6.48
C PHE A 151 11.84 -10.87 -6.84
N GLY A 152 13.02 -10.56 -6.34
CA GLY A 152 13.79 -9.37 -6.73
C GLY A 152 13.38 -8.10 -5.98
N LEU A 153 13.22 -6.99 -6.72
CA LEU A 153 13.02 -5.64 -6.15
C LEU A 153 11.89 -5.58 -5.12
N ASN A 154 12.19 -4.98 -3.95
CA ASN A 154 11.23 -4.65 -2.89
C ASN A 154 10.39 -5.84 -2.36
N SER A 155 10.98 -7.02 -2.22
CA SER A 155 10.34 -8.18 -1.59
C SER A 155 10.84 -8.37 -0.16
N LEU A 156 10.66 -7.35 0.71
CA LEU A 156 11.12 -7.37 2.11
C LEU A 156 10.22 -8.26 2.97
N GLY A 157 8.90 -8.00 2.96
CA GLY A 157 7.90 -8.73 3.73
C GLY A 157 7.29 -9.91 2.98
N GLY A 158 7.33 -9.87 1.65
CA GLY A 158 6.75 -10.89 0.81
C GLY A 158 6.48 -10.44 -0.61
N SER A 159 5.85 -11.33 -1.37
CA SER A 159 5.45 -11.06 -2.76
C SER A 159 4.04 -11.56 -3.02
N LEU A 160 3.27 -10.74 -3.72
CA LEU A 160 1.92 -11.06 -4.19
C LEU A 160 1.98 -11.38 -5.68
N ILE A 161 1.55 -12.57 -6.07
CA ILE A 161 1.51 -13.02 -7.45
C ILE A 161 0.05 -13.17 -7.85
N VAL A 162 -0.36 -12.45 -8.88
CA VAL A 162 -1.70 -12.46 -9.44
C VAL A 162 -1.64 -13.08 -10.82
N ASP A 163 -2.16 -14.30 -10.94
CA ASP A 163 -2.32 -14.96 -12.22
C ASP A 163 -3.69 -14.59 -12.80
N MET A 164 -3.72 -14.12 -14.03
CA MET A 164 -4.94 -13.73 -14.71
C MET A 164 -5.54 -14.89 -15.50
N LYS A 165 -6.86 -14.85 -15.69
CA LYS A 165 -7.61 -15.81 -16.52
C LYS A 165 -7.14 -15.76 -17.97
N ASP A 166 -7.12 -16.91 -18.62
CA ASP A 166 -6.89 -17.09 -20.04
C ASP A 166 -7.95 -18.01 -20.69
N GLY A 167 -7.92 -18.18 -22.00
CA GLY A 167 -8.89 -18.99 -22.70
C GLY A 167 -8.82 -20.48 -22.39
N PHE A 168 -7.73 -20.99 -21.83
CA PHE A 168 -7.58 -22.39 -21.44
C PHE A 168 -8.05 -22.63 -20.00
N SER A 169 -7.74 -21.71 -19.08
CA SER A 169 -8.13 -21.78 -17.67
C SER A 169 -9.59 -21.43 -17.43
N SER A 170 -10.17 -20.53 -18.24
CA SER A 170 -11.53 -20.00 -18.02
C SER A 170 -12.35 -19.98 -19.32
N PRO A 171 -12.65 -21.15 -19.91
CA PRO A 171 -13.53 -21.21 -21.03
C PRO A 171 -14.99 -20.98 -20.59
N GLY A 172 -15.72 -20.12 -21.30
CA GLY A 172 -17.10 -19.76 -21.01
C GLY A 172 -17.34 -18.27 -21.14
N SER A 173 -18.57 -17.86 -20.96
CA SER A 173 -18.96 -16.47 -21.04
C SER A 173 -19.96 -16.15 -19.95
N SER A 174 -19.81 -15.01 -19.31
CA SER A 174 -20.71 -14.55 -18.25
C SER A 174 -20.95 -13.04 -18.30
N VAL A 175 -22.07 -12.65 -17.74
CA VAL A 175 -22.39 -11.25 -17.44
C VAL A 175 -22.83 -11.18 -15.99
N GLU A 176 -22.28 -10.24 -15.25
CA GLU A 176 -22.67 -9.96 -13.88
C GLU A 176 -22.98 -8.48 -13.72
N ILE A 177 -24.04 -8.16 -12.99
CA ILE A 177 -24.40 -6.78 -12.62
C ILE A 177 -24.80 -6.79 -11.17
N SER A 178 -24.32 -5.81 -10.39
CA SER A 178 -24.76 -5.60 -9.03
C SER A 178 -25.02 -4.11 -8.75
N SER A 179 -25.85 -3.84 -7.73
CA SER A 179 -26.11 -2.51 -7.23
C SER A 179 -26.43 -2.56 -5.72
N GLY A 180 -26.25 -1.44 -5.01
CA GLY A 180 -26.50 -1.42 -3.58
C GLY A 180 -26.33 -0.06 -2.92
N SER A 181 -25.94 -0.10 -1.64
CA SER A 181 -25.68 1.08 -0.82
C SER A 181 -24.65 2.01 -1.46
N PHE A 182 -24.68 3.28 -1.10
CA PHE A 182 -23.76 4.33 -1.53
C PHE A 182 -23.77 4.60 -3.04
N GLY A 183 -24.92 4.35 -3.72
CA GLY A 183 -25.02 4.48 -5.17
C GLY A 183 -24.20 3.45 -5.96
N ARG A 184 -23.57 2.46 -5.28
CA ARG A 184 -22.68 1.50 -5.94
C ARG A 184 -23.37 0.71 -7.04
N THR A 185 -22.73 0.65 -8.18
CA THR A 185 -23.11 -0.18 -9.33
C THR A 185 -21.86 -0.82 -9.95
N THR A 186 -21.89 -2.14 -10.14
CA THR A 186 -20.81 -2.85 -10.84
C THR A 186 -21.37 -3.61 -12.03
N ALA A 187 -20.58 -3.69 -13.09
CA ALA A 187 -20.89 -4.53 -14.24
C ALA A 187 -19.62 -5.26 -14.70
N ASN A 188 -19.76 -6.56 -14.95
CA ASN A 188 -18.67 -7.39 -15.42
C ASN A 188 -19.14 -8.26 -16.61
N ILE A 189 -18.32 -8.33 -17.66
CA ILE A 189 -18.54 -9.17 -18.84
C ILE A 189 -17.28 -9.99 -19.07
N GLU A 190 -17.43 -11.30 -19.12
CA GLU A 190 -16.35 -12.23 -19.42
C GLU A 190 -16.67 -13.04 -20.68
N LEU A 191 -15.68 -13.20 -21.56
CA LEU A 191 -15.74 -14.02 -22.77
C LEU A 191 -14.48 -14.88 -22.84
N GLY A 192 -14.61 -16.20 -22.82
CA GLY A 192 -13.47 -17.11 -22.91
C GLY A 192 -13.76 -18.34 -23.73
N GLY A 193 -12.74 -18.90 -24.37
CA GLY A 193 -12.87 -20.14 -25.13
C GLY A 193 -11.54 -20.62 -25.67
N ASN A 194 -11.51 -21.94 -26.01
CA ASN A 194 -10.36 -22.52 -26.66
C ASN A 194 -10.78 -23.72 -27.56
N ASN A 195 -9.88 -24.11 -28.45
CA ASN A 195 -10.01 -25.31 -29.29
C ASN A 195 -8.92 -26.36 -29.02
N GLY A 196 -8.24 -26.24 -27.84
CA GLY A 196 -7.14 -27.09 -27.43
C GLY A 196 -5.75 -26.55 -27.82
N SER A 197 -5.63 -25.87 -28.96
CA SER A 197 -4.35 -25.27 -29.40
C SER A 197 -4.34 -23.76 -29.39
N PHE A 198 -5.49 -23.14 -29.50
CA PHE A 198 -5.69 -21.71 -29.46
C PHE A 198 -6.74 -21.35 -28.40
N GLY A 199 -6.45 -20.40 -27.55
CA GLY A 199 -7.35 -19.89 -26.53
C GLY A 199 -7.44 -18.37 -26.56
N TYR A 200 -8.59 -17.86 -26.15
CA TYR A 200 -8.83 -16.44 -25.99
C TYR A 200 -9.65 -16.16 -24.74
N TYR A 201 -9.37 -15.03 -24.11
CA TYR A 201 -10.15 -14.51 -23.00
C TYR A 201 -10.24 -12.99 -23.11
N ALA A 202 -11.36 -12.42 -22.73
CA ALA A 202 -11.56 -10.98 -22.62
C ALA A 202 -12.51 -10.66 -21.46
N ASN A 203 -12.21 -9.60 -20.73
CA ASN A 203 -12.98 -9.12 -19.60
C ASN A 203 -13.15 -7.60 -19.69
N VAL A 204 -14.33 -7.13 -19.31
CA VAL A 204 -14.61 -5.71 -19.05
C VAL A 204 -15.25 -5.62 -17.68
N GLU A 205 -14.67 -4.83 -16.79
CA GLU A 205 -15.16 -4.57 -15.45
C GLU A 205 -15.35 -3.07 -15.24
N SER A 206 -16.55 -2.69 -14.80
CA SER A 206 -16.91 -1.29 -14.49
C SER A 206 -17.37 -1.20 -13.04
N PHE A 207 -16.91 -0.19 -12.35
CA PHE A 207 -17.26 0.15 -10.98
C PHE A 207 -17.67 1.61 -10.90
N HIS A 208 -18.75 1.90 -10.19
CA HIS A 208 -19.21 3.25 -9.84
C HIS A 208 -19.74 3.24 -8.42
N GLU A 209 -19.41 4.27 -7.64
CA GLU A 209 -19.92 4.51 -6.30
C GLU A 209 -19.96 6.02 -6.00
N ASP A 210 -21.05 6.50 -5.40
CA ASP A 210 -21.13 7.89 -4.89
C ASP A 210 -20.32 8.07 -3.60
N GLY A 211 -20.02 6.96 -2.92
CA GLY A 211 -19.35 6.92 -1.61
C GLY A 211 -20.29 7.09 -0.43
N TRP A 212 -19.81 6.74 0.78
CA TRP A 212 -20.59 6.89 2.00
C TRP A 212 -20.23 8.16 2.80
N ARG A 213 -19.06 8.74 2.52
CA ARG A 213 -18.63 10.04 3.04
C ARG A 213 -18.99 11.15 2.05
N ASP A 214 -18.95 12.38 2.53
CA ASP A 214 -19.09 13.56 1.68
C ASP A 214 -17.94 13.59 0.66
N GLN A 215 -18.22 13.93 -0.60
CA GLN A 215 -17.19 14.01 -1.67
C GLN A 215 -16.29 12.78 -1.79
N SER A 216 -16.82 11.56 -1.80
CA SER A 216 -16.01 10.31 -1.88
C SER A 216 -16.38 9.40 -3.07
N LYS A 217 -16.75 10.02 -4.19
CA LYS A 217 -17.11 9.34 -5.43
C LYS A 217 -15.93 8.54 -6.00
N SER A 218 -16.23 7.39 -6.61
CA SER A 218 -15.25 6.53 -7.31
C SER A 218 -15.83 5.97 -8.59
N ASP A 219 -15.11 6.12 -9.69
CA ASP A 219 -15.39 5.51 -10.99
C ASP A 219 -14.14 4.74 -11.45
N ALA A 220 -14.32 3.50 -11.93
CA ALA A 220 -13.25 2.73 -12.56
C ALA A 220 -13.78 1.88 -13.72
N LEU A 221 -12.99 1.77 -14.78
CA LEU A 221 -13.24 0.89 -15.91
C LEU A 221 -11.96 0.15 -16.26
N ASN A 222 -12.02 -1.18 -16.20
CA ASN A 222 -10.92 -2.06 -16.56
C ASN A 222 -11.29 -2.96 -17.74
N PHE A 223 -10.37 -3.11 -18.67
CA PHE A 223 -10.39 -4.10 -19.74
C PHE A 223 -9.16 -4.97 -19.67
N TYR A 224 -9.33 -6.28 -19.73
CA TYR A 224 -8.24 -7.24 -19.83
C TYR A 224 -8.52 -8.26 -20.94
N SER A 225 -7.48 -8.65 -21.67
CA SER A 225 -7.58 -9.70 -22.69
C SER A 225 -6.32 -10.56 -22.74
N SER A 226 -6.50 -11.84 -23.05
CA SER A 226 -5.42 -12.81 -23.24
C SER A 226 -5.68 -13.64 -24.50
N VAL A 227 -4.64 -13.81 -25.31
CA VAL A 227 -4.65 -14.70 -26.48
C VAL A 227 -3.49 -15.67 -26.36
N GLY A 228 -3.80 -16.96 -26.31
CA GLY A 228 -2.84 -18.01 -26.04
C GLY A 228 -2.75 -19.07 -27.16
N TRP A 229 -1.57 -19.63 -27.30
CA TRP A 229 -1.31 -20.81 -28.13
C TRP A 229 -0.66 -21.88 -27.28
N GLN A 230 -1.23 -23.07 -27.30
CA GLN A 230 -0.69 -24.26 -26.67
C GLN A 230 -0.36 -25.30 -27.78
N LEU A 231 0.94 -25.48 -27.98
CA LEU A 231 1.53 -26.45 -28.85
C LEU A 231 2.06 -27.63 -28.00
N ASP A 232 2.51 -28.74 -28.63
CA ASP A 232 2.91 -29.93 -27.88
C ASP A 232 3.91 -29.69 -26.74
N SER A 233 4.87 -28.80 -26.96
CA SER A 233 5.94 -28.48 -25.98
C SER A 233 6.06 -26.97 -25.68
N THR A 234 5.19 -26.13 -26.24
CA THR A 234 5.31 -24.68 -26.13
C THR A 234 3.98 -24.05 -25.77
N ARG A 235 3.98 -23.15 -24.79
CA ARG A 235 2.86 -22.27 -24.46
C ARG A 235 3.28 -20.82 -24.67
N LEU A 236 2.43 -20.06 -25.34
CA LEU A 236 2.60 -18.64 -25.60
C LEU A 236 1.33 -17.93 -25.15
N ASN A 237 1.44 -16.85 -24.41
CA ASN A 237 0.32 -15.95 -24.09
C ASN A 237 0.71 -14.53 -24.38
N PHE A 238 -0.16 -13.80 -25.06
CA PHE A 238 -0.11 -12.36 -25.19
C PHE A 238 -1.27 -11.76 -24.42
N ASN A 239 -0.97 -10.86 -23.48
CA ASN A 239 -1.95 -10.21 -22.64
C ASN A 239 -1.93 -8.69 -22.90
N TYR A 240 -3.10 -8.08 -22.87
CA TYR A 240 -3.27 -6.63 -22.93
C TYR A 240 -4.29 -6.18 -21.91
N GLN A 241 -3.97 -5.11 -21.21
CA GLN A 241 -4.83 -4.47 -20.21
C GLN A 241 -4.91 -2.98 -20.46
N TYR A 242 -6.09 -2.41 -20.21
CA TYR A 242 -6.38 -1.00 -20.16
C TYR A 242 -7.22 -0.72 -18.91
N GLY A 243 -6.88 0.32 -18.16
CA GLY A 243 -7.62 0.72 -16.96
C GLY A 243 -7.66 2.24 -16.86
N VAL A 244 -8.82 2.78 -16.50
CA VAL A 244 -9.01 4.20 -16.15
C VAL A 244 -9.81 4.28 -14.86
N SER A 245 -9.47 5.26 -14.03
CA SER A 245 -10.20 5.55 -12.80
C SER A 245 -10.23 7.05 -12.49
N GLU A 246 -11.26 7.47 -11.76
CA GLU A 246 -11.41 8.77 -11.12
C GLU A 246 -11.85 8.50 -9.68
N LEU A 247 -10.99 8.76 -8.72
CA LEU A 247 -11.16 8.40 -7.32
C LEU A 247 -11.06 9.65 -6.46
N ILE A 248 -12.02 9.85 -5.54
CA ILE A 248 -11.98 10.93 -4.57
C ILE A 248 -11.78 10.33 -3.19
N GLY A 249 -10.63 10.61 -2.57
CA GLY A 249 -10.22 10.09 -1.28
C GLY A 249 -9.73 11.23 -0.39
N ASN A 250 -10.57 11.72 0.51
CA ASN A 250 -10.34 12.94 1.29
C ASN A 250 -9.71 12.68 2.67
N GLY A 251 -8.92 11.62 2.80
CA GLY A 251 -8.11 11.35 3.97
C GLY A 251 -8.85 11.12 5.30
N ALA A 252 -8.07 11.14 6.37
CA ALA A 252 -8.57 11.11 7.75
C ALA A 252 -9.24 12.45 8.13
N SER A 253 -10.05 12.45 9.19
CA SER A 253 -10.71 13.65 9.69
C SER A 253 -10.51 13.81 11.20
N PRO A 254 -10.51 15.05 11.71
CA PRO A 254 -10.41 15.32 13.15
C PRO A 254 -11.43 14.54 13.96
N THR A 255 -11.03 14.10 15.15
CA THR A 255 -11.89 13.32 16.06
C THR A 255 -13.17 14.07 16.43
N GLU A 256 -13.08 15.38 16.69
CA GLU A 256 -14.23 16.23 17.03
C GLU A 256 -15.18 16.38 15.85
N LEU A 257 -14.67 16.53 14.64
CA LEU A 257 -15.49 16.61 13.43
C LEU A 257 -16.26 15.30 13.19
N LEU A 258 -15.60 14.14 13.33
CA LEU A 258 -16.23 12.82 13.23
C LEU A 258 -17.27 12.58 14.32
N ALA A 259 -17.08 13.12 15.51
CA ALA A 259 -18.07 13.05 16.60
C ALA A 259 -19.33 13.86 16.29
N LEU A 260 -19.22 14.95 15.53
CA LEU A 260 -20.35 15.75 15.05
C LEU A 260 -21.04 15.12 13.85
N ASN A 261 -20.27 14.67 12.88
CA ASN A 261 -20.76 14.07 11.64
C ASN A 261 -19.74 13.06 11.07
N ARG A 262 -20.05 11.78 11.13
CA ARG A 262 -19.15 10.72 10.62
C ARG A 262 -18.96 10.72 9.10
N THR A 263 -19.81 11.40 8.32
CA THR A 263 -19.64 11.53 6.87
C THR A 263 -18.74 12.70 6.48
N ALA A 264 -18.45 13.60 7.42
CA ALA A 264 -17.69 14.81 7.16
C ALA A 264 -16.24 14.48 6.76
N ILE A 265 -15.72 15.29 5.85
CA ILE A 265 -14.32 15.37 5.48
C ILE A 265 -13.68 16.60 6.12
N PHE A 266 -12.38 16.65 6.28
CA PHE A 266 -11.69 17.83 6.83
C PHE A 266 -11.58 18.90 5.74
N THR A 267 -10.70 18.72 4.79
CA THR A 267 -10.55 19.58 3.59
C THR A 267 -10.75 18.75 2.33
N GLY A 268 -10.71 19.36 1.15
CA GLY A 268 -10.77 18.62 -0.10
C GLY A 268 -11.25 19.41 -1.32
N PRO A 269 -11.52 18.70 -2.43
CA PRO A 269 -11.44 17.25 -2.60
C PRO A 269 -10.03 16.80 -2.97
N ASP A 270 -9.70 15.53 -2.65
CA ASP A 270 -8.50 14.85 -3.13
C ASP A 270 -8.88 13.93 -4.28
N ILE A 271 -8.60 14.34 -5.50
CA ILE A 271 -8.97 13.62 -6.72
C ILE A 271 -7.71 12.96 -7.30
N THR A 272 -7.82 11.68 -7.62
CA THR A 272 -6.79 10.93 -8.35
C THR A 272 -7.40 10.33 -9.61
N GLU A 273 -6.84 10.68 -10.78
CA GLU A 273 -7.24 10.13 -12.07
C GLU A 273 -6.10 9.27 -12.63
N ASN A 274 -6.38 8.02 -13.02
CA ASN A 274 -5.42 7.12 -13.64
C ASN A 274 -5.84 6.75 -15.08
N ASP A 275 -4.85 6.64 -15.99
CA ASP A 275 -4.98 6.08 -17.34
C ASP A 275 -3.80 5.12 -17.60
N MET A 276 -4.07 3.81 -17.55
CA MET A 276 -3.06 2.76 -17.60
C MET A 276 -3.25 1.84 -18.80
N GLN A 277 -2.11 1.53 -19.44
CA GLN A 277 -2.02 0.50 -20.48
C GLN A 277 -0.86 -0.45 -20.14
N MET A 278 -1.11 -1.74 -20.30
CA MET A 278 -0.08 -2.76 -20.09
C MET A 278 -0.20 -3.84 -21.18
N ALA A 279 0.94 -4.27 -21.70
CA ALA A 279 1.04 -5.41 -22.59
C ALA A 279 2.11 -6.37 -22.06
N SER A 280 1.83 -7.67 -22.04
CA SER A 280 2.83 -8.68 -21.67
C SER A 280 2.81 -9.86 -22.63
N PHE A 281 3.94 -10.55 -22.70
CA PHE A 281 4.12 -11.75 -23.49
C PHE A 281 4.83 -12.81 -22.65
N ASP A 282 4.14 -13.94 -22.45
CA ASP A 282 4.64 -15.08 -21.69
C ASP A 282 5.03 -16.19 -22.66
N TYR A 283 6.20 -16.75 -22.43
CA TYR A 283 6.73 -17.87 -23.19
C TYR A 283 7.16 -19.00 -22.25
N GLU A 284 6.70 -20.21 -22.52
CA GLU A 284 7.15 -21.43 -21.84
C GLU A 284 7.41 -22.53 -22.89
N HIS A 285 8.53 -23.23 -22.77
CA HIS A 285 8.93 -24.30 -23.68
C HIS A 285 9.58 -25.47 -22.94
N GLU A 286 9.06 -26.64 -23.13
CA GLU A 286 9.65 -27.90 -22.69
C GLU A 286 10.69 -28.39 -23.72
N VAL A 287 11.97 -28.09 -23.47
CA VAL A 287 13.10 -28.54 -24.31
C VAL A 287 13.23 -30.06 -24.26
N SER A 288 12.96 -30.64 -23.09
CA SER A 288 12.89 -32.06 -22.85
C SER A 288 12.09 -32.37 -21.59
N ALA A 289 11.79 -33.60 -21.27
CA ALA A 289 11.12 -34.02 -20.03
C ALA A 289 11.79 -33.48 -18.74
N ASN A 290 13.08 -33.11 -18.82
CA ASN A 290 13.87 -32.65 -17.68
C ASN A 290 14.30 -31.17 -17.77
N ILE A 291 14.07 -30.51 -18.89
CA ILE A 291 14.57 -29.15 -19.11
C ILE A 291 13.42 -28.34 -19.70
N SER A 292 13.07 -27.25 -19.02
CA SER A 292 12.16 -26.22 -19.53
C SER A 292 12.81 -24.83 -19.49
N PHE A 293 12.37 -23.99 -20.41
CA PHE A 293 12.72 -22.58 -20.48
C PHE A 293 11.44 -21.77 -20.45
N GLY A 294 11.41 -20.71 -19.63
CA GLY A 294 10.28 -19.78 -19.56
C GLY A 294 10.75 -18.35 -19.44
N GLY A 295 9.86 -17.42 -19.72
CA GLY A 295 10.13 -16.01 -19.60
C GLY A 295 8.91 -15.15 -19.83
N ASN A 296 9.01 -13.92 -19.37
CA ASN A 296 8.02 -12.86 -19.54
C ASN A 296 8.70 -11.59 -20.05
N ILE A 297 8.02 -10.86 -20.93
CA ILE A 297 8.40 -9.51 -21.32
C ILE A 297 7.15 -8.64 -21.18
N PHE A 298 7.29 -7.45 -20.59
CA PHE A 298 6.17 -6.55 -20.45
C PHE A 298 6.55 -5.08 -20.73
N TYR A 299 5.54 -4.33 -21.10
CA TYR A 299 5.54 -2.87 -21.15
C TYR A 299 4.28 -2.37 -20.44
N ARG A 300 4.45 -1.41 -19.51
CA ARG A 300 3.37 -0.75 -18.81
C ARG A 300 3.57 0.77 -18.84
N LYS A 301 2.50 1.48 -19.04
CA LYS A 301 2.44 2.93 -18.98
C LYS A 301 1.26 3.33 -18.12
N ASN A 302 1.45 4.26 -17.20
CA ASN A 302 0.40 4.88 -16.40
C ASN A 302 0.58 6.39 -16.39
N LYS A 303 -0.51 7.12 -16.60
CA LYS A 303 -0.59 8.57 -16.34
C LYS A 303 -1.52 8.76 -15.15
N THR A 304 -1.05 9.52 -14.16
CA THR A 304 -1.86 9.91 -13.00
C THR A 304 -1.88 11.42 -12.94
N ASP A 305 -3.09 11.98 -12.86
CA ASP A 305 -3.32 13.41 -12.55
C ASP A 305 -3.93 13.48 -11.14
N SER A 306 -3.43 14.38 -10.29
CA SER A 306 -3.93 14.59 -8.95
C SER A 306 -4.30 16.05 -8.70
N PHE A 307 -5.37 16.23 -7.95
CA PHE A 307 -5.83 17.51 -7.43
C PHE A 307 -6.11 17.33 -5.95
N ASN A 308 -5.39 18.03 -5.08
CA ASN A 308 -5.63 17.98 -3.65
C ASN A 308 -5.92 19.39 -3.16
N GLY A 309 -7.13 19.60 -2.63
CA GLY A 309 -7.58 20.86 -2.07
C GLY A 309 -7.40 20.87 -0.55
N ASP A 310 -6.68 21.86 -0.04
CA ASP A 310 -6.34 21.95 1.39
C ASP A 310 -6.44 23.37 1.94
N GLY A 311 -6.23 23.53 3.26
CA GLY A 311 -5.98 24.82 3.89
C GLY A 311 -4.68 25.42 3.40
N SER A 312 -4.51 26.72 3.56
CA SER A 312 -3.29 27.42 3.21
C SER A 312 -2.33 27.40 4.40
N GLU A 313 -1.05 27.35 4.12
CA GLU A 313 0.09 27.59 5.04
C GLU A 313 0.69 28.99 4.81
N PHE A 314 -0.03 29.87 4.12
CA PHE A 314 0.45 31.20 3.79
C PHE A 314 -0.43 32.27 4.42
N ALA A 315 0.19 33.42 4.76
CA ALA A 315 -0.49 34.61 5.22
C ALA A 315 -0.47 35.70 4.15
N VAL A 316 -1.59 36.38 3.94
CA VAL A 316 -1.64 37.59 3.09
C VAL A 316 -1.52 38.83 3.97
N CYS A 317 -0.32 39.43 4.04
CA CYS A 317 -0.02 40.62 4.83
C CYS A 317 0.00 41.89 3.96
N SER A 318 -0.49 43.03 4.52
CA SER A 318 -0.34 44.34 3.90
C SER A 318 0.91 45.03 4.41
N LEU A 319 1.98 45.06 3.59
CA LEU A 319 3.25 45.66 3.92
C LEU A 319 3.56 46.80 2.94
N GLY A 320 3.88 47.99 3.46
CA GLY A 320 4.14 49.17 2.65
C GLY A 320 2.98 49.61 1.76
N GLY A 321 1.75 49.24 2.10
CA GLY A 321 0.53 49.55 1.34
C GLY A 321 0.26 48.61 0.17
N MET A 322 0.95 47.45 0.12
CA MET A 322 0.72 46.40 -0.89
C MET A 322 0.50 45.05 -0.21
N PRO A 323 -0.42 44.23 -0.69
CA PRO A 323 -0.55 42.86 -0.20
C PRO A 323 0.67 42.03 -0.64
N GLN A 324 1.19 41.21 0.26
CA GLN A 324 2.30 40.29 0.04
C GLN A 324 1.88 38.93 0.58
N LEU A 325 2.27 37.86 -0.10
CA LEU A 325 2.14 36.50 0.40
C LEU A 325 3.43 36.16 1.15
N LEU A 326 3.27 35.70 2.36
CA LEU A 326 4.35 35.32 3.28
C LEU A 326 4.06 33.93 3.82
N ASP A 327 5.07 33.27 4.37
CA ASP A 327 4.84 32.11 5.24
C ASP A 327 4.01 32.51 6.44
N GLU A 328 3.09 31.65 6.85
CA GLU A 328 2.28 31.84 8.03
C GLU A 328 3.15 31.86 9.30
N ILE A 329 2.86 32.78 10.22
CA ILE A 329 3.48 32.82 11.54
C ILE A 329 2.48 32.19 12.50
N GLU A 330 2.91 31.16 13.19
CA GLU A 330 2.05 30.45 14.15
C GLU A 330 1.51 31.41 15.22
N GLU A 331 0.23 31.22 15.55
CA GLU A 331 -0.45 32.09 16.54
C GLU A 331 0.24 31.98 17.91
N ASP A 332 0.74 30.81 18.28
CA ASP A 332 1.46 30.57 19.52
C ASP A 332 2.78 31.35 19.59
N ASP A 333 3.53 31.45 18.50
CA ASP A 333 4.74 32.26 18.39
C ASP A 333 4.42 33.76 18.59
N LEU A 334 3.31 34.22 18.02
CA LEU A 334 2.86 35.59 18.21
C LEU A 334 2.37 35.82 19.63
N GLU A 335 1.68 34.89 20.28
CA GLU A 335 1.24 35.00 21.68
C GLU A 335 2.45 35.05 22.64
N GLU A 336 3.51 34.26 22.40
CA GLU A 336 4.73 34.30 23.16
C GLU A 336 5.43 35.67 23.06
N LEU A 337 5.39 36.28 21.88
CA LEU A 337 5.86 37.66 21.67
C LEU A 337 4.91 38.71 22.25
N GLY A 338 3.68 38.31 22.65
CA GLY A 338 2.64 39.24 23.10
C GLY A 338 2.05 40.06 21.96
N LEU A 339 2.08 39.51 20.73
CA LEU A 339 1.58 40.12 19.49
C LEU A 339 0.31 39.41 19.02
N ILE A 340 -0.37 40.00 18.06
CA ILE A 340 -1.48 39.41 17.30
C ILE A 340 -1.32 39.82 15.83
N ASP A 341 -1.98 39.11 14.91
CA ASP A 341 -1.92 39.35 13.45
C ASP A 341 -2.07 40.82 13.06
N ASN A 342 -2.99 41.54 13.68
CA ASN A 342 -3.21 42.97 13.43
C ASN A 342 -2.02 43.86 13.84
N ASP A 343 -1.10 43.37 14.64
CA ASP A 343 0.12 44.09 15.04
C ASP A 343 1.24 43.92 14.02
N ILE A 344 1.21 42.84 13.23
CA ILE A 344 2.25 42.47 12.27
C ILE A 344 1.84 42.70 10.80
N CYS A 345 0.71 42.20 10.36
CA CYS A 345 0.21 42.30 8.99
C CYS A 345 -0.44 43.65 8.69
N ASN A 346 0.28 44.75 8.88
CA ASN A 346 -0.21 46.07 8.64
C ASN A 346 0.86 47.00 8.03
N ASP A 347 0.45 48.15 7.49
CA ASP A 347 1.30 49.11 6.77
C ASP A 347 2.42 49.77 7.60
N GLN A 348 2.62 49.41 8.87
CA GLN A 348 3.72 49.93 9.66
C GLN A 348 5.09 49.38 9.23
N PHE A 349 5.11 48.19 8.65
CA PHE A 349 6.31 47.63 8.08
C PHE A 349 6.34 47.88 6.56
N THR A 350 7.53 48.10 6.02
CA THR A 350 7.70 48.46 4.60
C THR A 350 7.80 47.26 3.68
N ASN A 351 8.23 46.10 4.19
CA ASN A 351 8.44 44.81 3.53
C ASN A 351 8.59 43.70 4.57
N SER A 352 8.67 42.44 4.12
CA SER A 352 8.91 41.26 4.96
C SER A 352 10.20 41.36 5.78
N ASP A 353 11.34 41.79 5.20
CA ASP A 353 12.61 41.95 5.93
C ASP A 353 12.48 42.85 7.18
N ALA A 354 11.64 43.91 7.07
CA ALA A 354 11.43 44.82 8.19
C ALA A 354 10.53 44.21 9.27
N LEU A 355 9.58 43.38 8.89
CA LEU A 355 8.72 42.61 9.80
C LEU A 355 9.55 41.54 10.52
N GLU A 356 10.28 40.72 9.79
CA GLU A 356 11.16 39.67 10.30
C GLU A 356 12.19 40.24 11.29
N ALA A 357 12.88 41.32 10.89
CA ALA A 357 13.80 41.97 11.81
C ALA A 357 13.13 42.46 13.11
N PHE A 358 11.86 42.87 13.07
CA PHE A 358 11.10 43.26 14.23
C PHE A 358 10.75 42.07 15.13
N LEU A 359 10.28 40.96 14.54
CA LEU A 359 9.95 39.72 15.26
C LEU A 359 11.19 39.16 15.96
N ASN A 360 12.28 38.95 15.21
CA ASN A 360 13.57 38.47 15.76
C ASN A 360 14.17 39.37 16.83
N GLN A 361 14.00 40.68 16.67
CA GLN A 361 14.40 41.60 17.73
C GLN A 361 13.53 41.50 18.98
N THR A 362 12.21 41.23 18.81
CA THR A 362 11.27 41.08 19.92
C THR A 362 11.52 39.77 20.66
N ALA A 363 11.69 38.66 19.96
CA ALA A 363 12.06 37.35 20.51
C ALA A 363 13.36 37.47 21.34
N SER A 364 14.40 38.09 20.77
CA SER A 364 15.66 38.30 21.45
C SER A 364 15.55 39.19 22.69
N MET A 365 14.61 40.16 22.72
CA MET A 365 14.37 41.00 23.90
C MET A 365 13.64 40.27 25.02
N LEU A 366 12.82 39.29 24.67
CA LEU A 366 12.03 38.47 25.60
C LEU A 366 12.78 37.20 26.05
N ASP A 367 13.99 36.94 25.50
CA ASP A 367 14.79 35.74 25.73
C ASP A 367 14.06 34.48 25.24
N ILE A 368 13.28 34.60 24.15
CA ILE A 368 12.58 33.53 23.42
C ILE A 368 13.54 33.03 22.34
N ASP A 369 13.71 31.69 22.26
CA ASP A 369 14.66 31.04 21.35
C ASP A 369 13.94 30.67 20.04
N THR A 370 13.32 31.67 19.40
CA THR A 370 12.66 31.57 18.11
C THR A 370 13.38 32.48 17.10
N ASP A 371 13.67 31.97 15.90
CA ASP A 371 14.31 32.72 14.82
C ASP A 371 13.36 32.72 13.62
N PHE A 372 12.64 33.82 13.43
CA PHE A 372 11.68 33.99 12.35
C PHE A 372 12.42 34.17 11.04
N ASN A 373 12.04 33.36 10.03
CA ASN A 373 12.48 33.47 8.64
C ASN A 373 11.23 33.55 7.77
N LEU A 374 10.84 34.78 7.38
CA LEU A 374 9.62 35.02 6.57
C LEU A 374 9.97 35.03 5.09
N GLU A 375 9.62 33.97 4.42
CA GLU A 375 9.74 33.94 2.97
C GLU A 375 8.70 34.86 2.31
N ASN A 376 9.12 35.64 1.32
CA ASN A 376 8.26 36.56 0.58
C ASN A 376 8.12 36.09 -0.88
N PHE A 377 6.99 35.50 -1.23
CA PHE A 377 6.68 34.93 -2.53
C PHE A 377 6.34 35.93 -3.62
N LYS A 378 6.47 37.24 -3.39
CA LYS A 378 6.02 38.29 -4.31
C LYS A 378 6.60 38.21 -5.72
N ASP A 379 7.86 37.84 -5.84
CA ASP A 379 8.56 37.75 -7.13
C ASP A 379 8.50 36.34 -7.75
N ASP A 380 8.03 35.35 -6.97
CA ASP A 380 7.96 33.94 -7.33
C ASP A 380 6.52 33.46 -7.61
N MET A 381 5.63 34.39 -7.88
CA MET A 381 4.25 34.10 -8.25
C MET A 381 4.00 34.33 -9.73
N SER A 382 3.22 33.44 -10.32
CA SER A 382 2.73 33.57 -11.70
C SER A 382 1.21 33.58 -11.79
N GLY A 383 0.70 33.89 -12.97
CA GLY A 383 -0.75 33.99 -13.21
C GLY A 383 -1.28 35.42 -13.16
N SER A 384 -2.59 35.57 -13.06
CA SER A 384 -3.26 36.88 -13.05
C SER A 384 -4.43 36.94 -12.04
N GLY A 385 -4.38 36.04 -11.06
CA GLY A 385 -5.38 35.91 -10.03
C GLY A 385 -5.23 36.94 -8.88
N ILE A 386 -5.89 36.60 -7.77
CA ILE A 386 -5.79 37.37 -6.53
C ILE A 386 -4.99 36.56 -5.51
N LEU A 387 -4.42 37.22 -4.50
CA LEU A 387 -3.86 36.55 -3.34
C LEU A 387 -5.01 36.05 -2.44
N SER A 388 -4.83 34.87 -1.91
CA SER A 388 -5.69 34.25 -0.91
C SER A 388 -4.86 33.44 0.06
N ASP A 389 -5.19 33.50 1.32
CA ASP A 389 -4.63 32.76 2.45
C ASP A 389 -5.62 31.75 3.04
N GLU A 390 -6.76 31.52 2.36
CA GLU A 390 -7.79 30.59 2.86
C GLU A 390 -7.48 29.15 2.51
N GLY A 391 -6.91 28.89 1.34
CA GLY A 391 -6.68 27.53 0.87
C GLY A 391 -5.76 27.45 -0.35
N ILE A 392 -5.37 26.22 -0.64
CA ILE A 392 -4.48 25.87 -1.75
C ILE A 392 -5.02 24.70 -2.56
N ASN A 393 -4.61 24.62 -3.82
CA ASN A 393 -4.78 23.46 -4.69
C ASN A 393 -3.40 22.91 -5.07
N ASN A 394 -3.03 21.77 -4.52
CA ASN A 394 -1.87 21.01 -4.99
C ASN A 394 -2.24 20.25 -6.26
N LEU A 395 -1.66 20.69 -7.39
CA LEU A 395 -1.89 20.11 -8.71
C LEU A 395 -0.66 19.31 -9.12
N SER A 396 -0.81 18.01 -9.37
CA SER A 396 0.31 17.22 -9.87
C SER A 396 -0.06 16.33 -11.05
N ASP A 397 0.90 16.12 -11.95
CA ASP A 397 0.83 15.12 -13.00
C ASP A 397 2.07 14.24 -13.00
N ARG A 398 1.87 12.96 -13.21
CA ARG A 398 2.95 11.99 -13.34
C ARG A 398 2.69 11.03 -14.50
N ALA A 399 3.67 10.96 -15.40
CA ALA A 399 3.68 9.98 -16.48
C ALA A 399 4.76 8.93 -16.20
N GLN A 400 4.35 7.68 -16.06
CA GLN A 400 5.21 6.57 -15.67
C GLN A 400 5.23 5.50 -16.76
N GLU A 401 6.41 5.00 -17.08
CA GLU A 401 6.61 3.91 -18.02
C GLU A 401 7.53 2.85 -17.43
N SER A 402 7.18 1.58 -17.56
CA SER A 402 8.05 0.48 -17.17
C SER A 402 8.14 -0.59 -18.25
N VAL A 403 9.34 -1.12 -18.39
CA VAL A 403 9.67 -2.26 -19.26
C VAL A 403 10.40 -3.29 -18.43
N GLY A 404 10.02 -4.53 -18.56
CA GLY A 404 10.73 -5.62 -17.89
C GLY A 404 10.84 -6.86 -18.76
N ALA A 405 11.84 -7.65 -18.46
CA ALA A 405 12.03 -8.99 -19.02
C ALA A 405 12.60 -9.90 -17.94
N ASP A 406 12.01 -11.07 -17.79
CA ASP A 406 12.51 -12.15 -16.96
C ASP A 406 12.64 -13.42 -17.79
N PHE A 407 13.68 -14.18 -17.57
CA PHE A 407 13.88 -15.49 -18.21
C PHE A 407 14.48 -16.47 -17.24
N GLN A 408 14.12 -17.75 -17.39
CA GLN A 408 14.58 -18.82 -16.53
C GLN A 408 14.71 -20.16 -17.25
N TRP A 409 15.67 -20.95 -16.78
CA TRP A 409 15.82 -22.36 -17.05
C TRP A 409 15.43 -23.16 -15.83
N THR A 410 14.63 -24.20 -16.01
CA THR A 410 14.36 -25.20 -15.00
C THR A 410 14.95 -26.52 -15.45
N ILE A 411 15.87 -27.09 -14.68
CA ILE A 411 16.59 -28.31 -14.98
C ILE A 411 16.31 -29.32 -13.87
N ARG A 412 15.72 -30.47 -14.22
CA ARG A 412 15.45 -31.56 -13.29
C ARG A 412 16.44 -32.69 -13.57
N GLY A 413 17.08 -33.25 -12.53
CA GLY A 413 18.07 -34.29 -12.69
C GLY A 413 18.74 -34.71 -11.38
N ASN A 414 19.88 -35.33 -11.45
CA ASN A 414 20.68 -35.70 -10.28
C ASN A 414 21.90 -34.78 -10.17
N LEU A 415 22.02 -34.09 -9.03
CA LEU A 415 23.15 -33.26 -8.68
C LEU A 415 23.78 -33.81 -7.38
N LEU A 416 25.08 -34.08 -7.39
CA LEU A 416 25.82 -34.63 -6.23
C LEU A 416 25.23 -35.95 -5.70
N GLY A 417 24.51 -36.72 -6.53
CA GLY A 417 23.85 -37.95 -6.14
C GLY A 417 22.45 -37.84 -5.60
N TYR A 418 21.91 -36.63 -5.53
CA TYR A 418 20.53 -36.31 -5.08
C TYR A 418 19.64 -35.90 -6.25
N SER A 419 18.40 -36.31 -6.23
CA SER A 419 17.38 -35.77 -7.15
C SER A 419 17.25 -34.25 -6.90
N SER A 420 17.31 -33.46 -7.96
CA SER A 420 17.43 -32.01 -7.86
C SER A 420 16.60 -31.30 -8.92
N GLN A 421 16.03 -30.16 -8.54
CA GLN A 421 15.47 -29.19 -9.47
C GLN A 421 16.28 -27.89 -9.34
N VAL A 422 17.00 -27.53 -10.40
CA VAL A 422 17.74 -26.28 -10.49
C VAL A 422 16.93 -25.29 -11.32
N ILE A 423 16.73 -24.09 -10.79
CA ILE A 423 16.17 -22.95 -11.48
C ILE A 423 17.27 -21.90 -11.58
N ALA A 424 17.57 -21.40 -12.77
CA ALA A 424 18.55 -20.34 -12.98
C ALA A 424 18.00 -19.35 -13.99
N GLY A 425 18.09 -18.07 -13.69
CA GLY A 425 17.50 -17.05 -14.54
C GLY A 425 18.11 -15.67 -14.31
N GLY A 426 17.55 -14.70 -15.03
CA GLY A 426 17.90 -13.30 -14.93
C GLY A 426 16.71 -12.43 -15.24
N ALA A 427 16.71 -11.24 -14.63
CA ALA A 427 15.67 -10.25 -14.85
C ALA A 427 16.30 -8.88 -15.14
N TYR A 428 15.61 -8.13 -15.98
CA TYR A 428 15.87 -6.73 -16.25
C TYR A 428 14.59 -5.92 -16.07
N TYR A 429 14.72 -4.78 -15.42
CA TYR A 429 13.64 -3.82 -15.22
C TYR A 429 14.16 -2.42 -15.49
N ARG A 430 13.36 -1.61 -16.17
CA ARG A 430 13.58 -0.19 -16.35
C ARG A 430 12.28 0.55 -16.14
N GLY A 431 12.27 1.44 -15.17
CA GLY A 431 11.17 2.35 -14.88
C GLY A 431 11.57 3.80 -15.15
N LYS A 432 10.68 4.58 -15.71
CA LYS A 432 10.84 6.03 -15.92
C LYS A 432 9.62 6.73 -15.37
N SER A 433 9.85 7.88 -14.75
CA SER A 433 8.77 8.77 -14.34
C SER A 433 9.11 10.21 -14.72
N ASN A 434 8.09 10.93 -15.14
CA ASN A 434 8.09 12.36 -15.27
C ASN A 434 7.04 12.87 -14.28
N PHE A 435 7.45 13.67 -13.32
CA PHE A 435 6.59 14.24 -12.30
C PHE A 435 6.64 15.75 -12.36
N ASN A 436 5.48 16.39 -12.29
CA ASN A 436 5.35 17.84 -12.14
C ASN A 436 4.32 18.13 -11.06
N SER A 437 4.59 19.13 -10.23
CA SER A 437 3.63 19.69 -9.31
C SER A 437 3.70 21.21 -9.32
N ILE A 438 2.59 21.84 -9.00
CA ILE A 438 2.47 23.28 -8.81
C ILE A 438 1.37 23.57 -7.80
N LEU A 439 1.57 24.62 -7.02
CA LEU A 439 0.61 25.08 -6.03
C LEU A 439 -0.17 26.28 -6.58
N GLU A 440 -1.51 26.22 -6.55
CA GLU A 440 -2.42 27.32 -6.87
C GLU A 440 -3.08 27.82 -5.60
N LEU A 441 -3.03 29.11 -5.33
CA LEU A 441 -3.82 29.72 -4.25
C LEU A 441 -5.31 29.56 -4.52
N ALA A 442 -6.09 29.28 -3.49
CA ALA A 442 -7.51 29.05 -3.60
C ALA A 442 -8.31 29.72 -2.48
N GLU A 443 -9.61 29.94 -2.71
CA GLU A 443 -10.56 30.27 -1.65
C GLU A 443 -11.09 28.96 -1.04
N LEU A 444 -11.20 28.88 0.27
CA LEU A 444 -11.77 27.74 0.98
C LEU A 444 -13.24 28.04 1.32
N ASP A 445 -14.15 27.12 1.00
CA ASP A 445 -15.56 27.27 1.39
C ASP A 445 -15.72 27.05 2.91
N PRO A 446 -16.15 28.06 3.67
CA PRO A 446 -16.18 27.97 5.14
C PRO A 446 -17.18 26.93 5.70
N ILE A 447 -18.03 26.34 4.87
CA ILE A 447 -19.03 25.34 5.29
C ILE A 447 -18.61 23.95 4.84
N SER A 448 -18.28 23.81 3.56
CA SER A 448 -17.92 22.52 2.96
C SER A 448 -16.43 22.19 3.08
N ARG A 449 -15.59 23.20 3.32
CA ARG A 449 -14.13 23.11 3.36
C ARG A 449 -13.53 22.55 2.06
N LEU A 450 -14.12 22.98 0.94
CA LEU A 450 -13.70 22.59 -0.40
C LEU A 450 -13.08 23.77 -1.14
N THR A 451 -12.02 23.49 -1.89
CA THR A 451 -11.36 24.44 -2.80
C THR A 451 -11.76 24.24 -4.27
N LEU A 452 -12.48 23.16 -4.60
CA LEU A 452 -12.83 22.80 -5.97
C LEU A 452 -13.62 23.92 -6.69
N GLY A 453 -13.06 24.41 -7.81
CA GLY A 453 -13.62 25.49 -8.60
C GLY A 453 -13.42 26.87 -7.96
N ARG A 454 -12.60 27.00 -6.93
CA ARG A 454 -12.27 28.21 -6.20
C ARG A 454 -10.82 28.65 -6.34
N GLY A 455 -10.02 27.99 -7.21
CA GLY A 455 -8.67 28.43 -7.55
C GLY A 455 -8.67 29.88 -8.01
N THR A 456 -7.72 30.68 -7.50
CA THR A 456 -7.64 32.12 -7.79
C THR A 456 -7.00 32.40 -9.14
N GLY A 457 -6.26 31.45 -9.70
CA GLY A 457 -5.41 31.61 -10.88
C GLY A 457 -4.08 32.32 -10.60
N THR A 458 -3.67 32.33 -9.33
CA THR A 458 -2.33 32.70 -8.88
C THR A 458 -1.60 31.44 -8.45
N PHE A 459 -0.39 31.26 -8.95
CA PHE A 459 0.44 30.09 -8.67
C PHE A 459 1.71 30.50 -7.96
N VAL A 460 2.17 29.70 -7.01
CA VAL A 460 3.42 29.90 -6.28
C VAL A 460 4.50 29.11 -7.02
N ASP A 461 5.39 29.80 -7.76
CA ASP A 461 6.34 29.15 -8.67
C ASP A 461 7.54 28.55 -7.90
N SER A 462 7.90 29.07 -6.72
CA SER A 462 8.85 28.48 -5.78
C SER A 462 8.47 27.07 -5.36
N GLU A 463 7.17 26.84 -5.19
CA GLU A 463 6.58 25.55 -4.81
C GLU A 463 6.50 24.54 -5.97
N ALA A 464 6.90 24.96 -7.18
CA ALA A 464 6.79 24.10 -8.35
C ALA A 464 7.95 23.08 -8.41
N THR A 465 7.60 21.82 -8.64
CA THR A 465 8.58 20.75 -8.88
C THR A 465 8.40 20.16 -10.27
N SER A 466 9.51 19.95 -10.98
CA SER A 466 9.52 19.25 -12.28
C SER A 466 10.75 18.35 -12.36
N ILE A 467 10.54 17.02 -12.31
CA ILE A 467 11.64 16.04 -12.24
C ILE A 467 11.42 14.87 -13.19
N ASP A 468 12.49 14.44 -13.85
CA ASP A 468 12.58 13.17 -14.57
C ASP A 468 13.36 12.16 -13.72
N THR A 469 12.81 10.96 -13.54
CA THR A 469 13.49 9.88 -12.85
C THR A 469 13.61 8.62 -13.70
N GLU A 470 14.68 7.88 -13.51
CA GLU A 470 14.91 6.59 -14.19
C GLU A 470 15.52 5.59 -13.21
N THR A 471 14.88 4.43 -13.07
CA THR A 471 15.39 3.28 -12.30
C THR A 471 15.70 2.15 -13.26
N GLU A 472 16.96 1.69 -13.32
CA GLU A 472 17.37 0.49 -14.05
C GLU A 472 17.82 -0.59 -13.06
N SER A 473 17.26 -1.80 -13.16
CA SER A 473 17.66 -2.93 -12.32
C SER A 473 17.95 -4.16 -13.17
N SER A 474 19.08 -4.79 -12.87
CA SER A 474 19.52 -6.04 -13.48
C SER A 474 19.84 -7.06 -12.41
N SER A 475 19.46 -8.31 -12.63
CA SER A 475 19.69 -9.35 -11.65
C SER A 475 19.91 -10.73 -12.28
N LEU A 476 20.67 -11.56 -11.57
CA LEU A 476 20.84 -12.98 -11.85
C LEU A 476 20.50 -13.78 -10.60
N TYR A 477 19.78 -14.88 -10.77
CA TYR A 477 19.39 -15.74 -9.67
C TYR A 477 19.56 -17.21 -9.98
N ILE A 478 19.76 -17.98 -8.91
CA ILE A 478 19.82 -19.44 -8.95
C ILE A 478 19.14 -19.99 -7.70
N SER A 479 18.40 -21.07 -7.89
CA SER A 479 17.81 -21.86 -6.81
C SER A 479 17.97 -23.34 -7.11
N ASN A 480 18.30 -24.13 -6.10
CA ASN A 480 18.39 -25.58 -6.23
C ASN A 480 17.67 -26.26 -5.07
N THR A 481 16.63 -27.01 -5.39
CA THR A 481 15.90 -27.86 -4.43
C THR A 481 16.36 -29.31 -4.62
N MET A 482 17.01 -29.88 -3.60
CA MET A 482 17.59 -31.22 -3.56
C MET A 482 16.83 -32.14 -2.63
N ASP A 483 16.41 -33.31 -3.09
CA ASP A 483 15.85 -34.37 -2.26
C ASP A 483 16.96 -35.11 -1.52
N LEU A 484 17.26 -34.73 -0.27
CA LEU A 484 18.28 -35.40 0.56
C LEU A 484 17.85 -36.81 0.97
N SER A 485 16.51 -37.02 1.04
CA SER A 485 15.88 -38.31 1.21
C SER A 485 14.49 -38.29 0.56
N SER A 486 13.73 -39.37 0.67
CA SER A 486 12.33 -39.39 0.20
C SER A 486 11.40 -38.45 0.99
N THR A 487 11.84 -37.92 2.12
CA THR A 487 11.02 -37.09 3.01
C THR A 487 11.68 -35.76 3.36
N VAL A 488 12.92 -35.51 2.98
CA VAL A 488 13.66 -34.28 3.33
C VAL A 488 14.18 -33.63 2.06
N ALA A 489 13.81 -32.38 1.84
CA ALA A 489 14.35 -31.56 0.76
C ALA A 489 15.10 -30.33 1.31
N LEU A 490 16.20 -29.98 0.67
CA LEU A 490 17.04 -28.82 0.94
C LEU A 490 16.98 -27.88 -0.25
N THR A 491 16.63 -26.61 0.02
CA THR A 491 16.64 -25.55 -1.00
C THR A 491 17.74 -24.54 -0.69
N LEU A 492 18.58 -24.26 -1.69
CA LEU A 492 19.62 -23.25 -1.65
C LEU A 492 19.38 -22.26 -2.77
N SER A 493 19.29 -20.99 -2.45
CA SER A 493 19.06 -19.95 -3.43
C SER A 493 19.97 -18.75 -3.22
N ALA A 494 20.24 -18.02 -4.28
CA ALA A 494 20.92 -16.74 -4.24
C ALA A 494 20.47 -15.86 -5.42
N ARG A 495 20.40 -14.56 -5.19
CA ARG A 495 20.16 -13.52 -6.22
C ARG A 495 21.15 -12.38 -6.05
N GLY A 496 21.82 -11.99 -7.12
CA GLY A 496 22.58 -10.77 -7.20
C GLY A 496 21.75 -9.69 -7.91
N ASN A 497 21.58 -8.55 -7.28
CA ASN A 497 20.89 -7.37 -7.81
C ASN A 497 21.88 -6.24 -8.02
N TYR A 498 21.68 -5.47 -9.08
CA TYR A 498 22.30 -4.18 -9.33
C TYR A 498 21.19 -3.22 -9.75
N THR A 499 21.05 -2.09 -9.04
CA THR A 499 20.05 -1.06 -9.31
C THR A 499 20.73 0.29 -9.42
N ASP A 500 20.41 1.03 -10.46
CA ASP A 500 20.85 2.40 -10.71
C ASP A 500 19.63 3.31 -10.74
N VAL A 501 19.66 4.42 -9.99
CA VAL A 501 18.58 5.39 -9.88
C VAL A 501 19.14 6.76 -10.28
N THR A 502 18.56 7.39 -11.29
CA THR A 502 18.95 8.71 -11.79
C THR A 502 17.78 9.68 -11.66
N LEU A 503 18.04 10.85 -11.11
CA LEU A 503 17.12 11.96 -10.98
C LEU A 503 17.66 13.16 -11.77
N ARG A 504 16.76 13.92 -12.41
CA ARG A 504 17.11 15.12 -13.19
C ARG A 504 16.05 16.19 -13.02
N ASP A 505 16.44 17.30 -12.44
CA ASP A 505 15.63 18.50 -12.45
C ASP A 505 15.36 18.96 -13.90
N ARG A 506 14.11 19.32 -14.17
CA ARG A 506 13.65 19.85 -15.47
C ARG A 506 13.23 21.30 -15.38
N SER A 507 13.02 21.82 -14.18
CA SER A 507 12.70 23.23 -13.96
C SER A 507 13.93 24.10 -14.34
N GLY A 508 15.12 23.60 -14.04
CA GLY A 508 16.39 24.31 -14.20
C GLY A 508 16.68 25.32 -13.09
N VAL A 509 15.82 25.32 -12.04
CA VAL A 509 15.95 26.19 -10.86
C VAL A 509 16.25 25.41 -9.59
N ARG A 510 16.06 24.07 -9.60
CA ARG A 510 16.36 23.16 -8.48
C ARG A 510 17.47 22.14 -8.85
N PRO A 511 18.71 22.59 -9.10
CA PRO A 511 19.80 21.71 -9.52
C PRO A 511 20.18 20.66 -8.46
N GLU A 512 19.84 20.85 -7.20
CA GLU A 512 20.01 19.96 -6.08
C GLU A 512 19.21 18.65 -6.26
N LEU A 513 18.09 18.66 -6.97
CA LEU A 513 17.32 17.45 -7.31
C LEU A 513 18.02 16.53 -8.32
N ASN A 514 19.17 16.94 -8.90
CA ASN A 514 19.94 16.07 -9.78
C ASN A 514 20.76 15.06 -8.96
N GLY A 515 20.56 13.79 -9.23
CA GLY A 515 21.26 12.72 -8.51
C GLY A 515 21.49 11.46 -9.37
N SER A 516 22.48 10.67 -8.99
CA SER A 516 22.71 9.34 -9.53
C SER A 516 23.21 8.42 -8.43
N HIS A 517 22.44 7.39 -8.11
CA HIS A 517 22.65 6.49 -7.00
C HIS A 517 22.72 5.06 -7.51
N ASN A 518 23.60 4.23 -6.93
CA ASN A 518 23.68 2.83 -7.32
C ASN A 518 23.74 1.92 -6.08
N PHE A 519 23.01 0.83 -6.15
CA PHE A 519 22.87 -0.15 -5.09
C PHE A 519 23.17 -1.54 -5.63
N SER A 520 23.96 -2.34 -4.90
CA SER A 520 24.28 -3.69 -5.34
C SER A 520 24.39 -4.65 -4.17
N ARG A 521 23.71 -5.80 -4.28
CA ARG A 521 23.71 -6.79 -3.21
C ARG A 521 23.51 -8.21 -3.72
N VAL A 522 24.07 -9.17 -2.98
CA VAL A 522 23.77 -10.60 -3.13
C VAL A 522 22.94 -11.06 -1.93
N ASN A 523 21.74 -11.55 -2.21
CA ASN A 523 20.76 -12.02 -1.24
C ASN A 523 20.72 -13.55 -1.24
N PRO A 524 21.21 -14.24 -0.18
CA PRO A 524 21.17 -15.70 -0.06
C PRO A 524 19.86 -16.18 0.57
N SER A 525 19.51 -17.44 0.32
CA SER A 525 18.46 -18.15 1.04
C SER A 525 18.81 -19.64 1.22
N LEU A 526 18.46 -20.15 2.38
CA LEU A 526 18.61 -21.56 2.77
C LEU A 526 17.30 -22.05 3.36
N GLY A 527 16.75 -23.13 2.86
CA GLY A 527 15.51 -23.72 3.36
C GLY A 527 15.55 -25.23 3.47
N LEU A 528 14.86 -25.77 4.45
CA LEU A 528 14.71 -27.20 4.69
C LEU A 528 13.22 -27.54 4.86
N THR A 529 12.77 -28.58 4.16
CA THR A 529 11.45 -29.17 4.38
C THR A 529 11.60 -30.60 4.81
N TRP A 530 10.74 -31.03 5.74
CA TRP A 530 10.65 -32.41 6.19
C TRP A 530 9.19 -32.87 6.19
N GLN A 531 8.88 -33.76 5.27
CA GLN A 531 7.62 -34.49 5.21
C GLN A 531 7.60 -35.55 6.30
N ALA A 532 7.13 -35.15 7.50
CA ALA A 532 7.10 -36.00 8.69
C ALA A 532 6.10 -37.16 8.55
N SER A 533 5.10 -37.01 7.70
CA SER A 533 4.18 -38.03 7.23
C SER A 533 3.56 -37.58 5.89
N ASP A 534 2.79 -38.44 5.25
CA ASP A 534 2.09 -38.10 3.98
C ASP A 534 1.15 -36.90 4.10
N SER A 535 0.75 -36.56 5.31
CA SER A 535 -0.20 -35.44 5.60
C SER A 535 0.41 -34.26 6.36
N HIS A 536 1.69 -34.29 6.71
CA HIS A 536 2.33 -33.25 7.55
C HIS A 536 3.73 -32.92 7.06
N THR A 537 3.93 -31.67 6.67
CA THR A 537 5.23 -31.12 6.30
C THR A 537 5.64 -30.04 7.30
N LEU A 538 6.87 -30.16 7.80
CA LEU A 538 7.55 -29.12 8.57
C LEU A 538 8.53 -28.38 7.65
N TYR A 539 8.69 -27.09 7.86
CA TYR A 539 9.66 -26.29 7.11
C TYR A 539 10.37 -25.28 7.99
N THR A 540 11.56 -24.92 7.58
CA THR A 540 12.30 -23.79 8.14
C THR A 540 13.17 -23.16 7.05
N SER A 541 13.34 -21.84 7.13
CA SER A 541 14.22 -21.12 6.21
C SER A 541 14.88 -19.92 6.87
N TYR A 542 16.03 -19.57 6.31
CA TYR A 542 16.67 -18.27 6.46
C TYR A 542 16.81 -17.64 5.08
N SER A 543 16.47 -16.37 4.95
CA SER A 543 16.56 -15.65 3.68
C SER A 543 16.88 -14.17 3.89
N GLU A 544 17.58 -13.60 2.93
CA GLU A 544 17.82 -12.15 2.86
C GLU A 544 17.18 -11.58 1.60
N SER A 545 16.69 -10.35 1.69
CA SER A 545 16.33 -9.51 0.55
C SER A 545 16.77 -8.08 0.80
N SER A 546 16.75 -7.26 -0.24
CA SER A 546 17.10 -5.84 -0.14
C SER A 546 16.16 -5.00 -0.99
N ARG A 547 15.99 -3.75 -0.56
CA ARG A 547 15.22 -2.71 -1.24
C ARG A 547 16.12 -1.48 -1.40
N ALA A 548 16.36 -1.08 -2.64
CA ALA A 548 16.93 0.23 -2.89
C ALA A 548 15.88 1.32 -2.62
N PRO A 549 16.29 2.50 -2.10
CA PRO A 549 15.39 3.65 -2.03
C PRO A 549 14.76 3.96 -3.38
N THR A 550 13.54 4.42 -3.37
CA THR A 550 12.81 4.83 -4.58
C THR A 550 13.24 6.22 -5.04
N PRO A 551 12.96 6.59 -6.31
CA PRO A 551 13.28 7.93 -6.78
C PRO A 551 12.69 9.06 -5.94
N ILE A 552 11.45 8.90 -5.41
CA ILE A 552 10.83 9.92 -4.59
C ILE A 552 11.54 10.08 -3.23
N GLU A 553 11.94 8.98 -2.62
CA GLU A 553 12.71 9.01 -1.36
C GLU A 553 14.10 9.64 -1.55
N LEU A 554 14.73 9.42 -2.69
CA LEU A 554 16.05 10.00 -3.01
C LEU A 554 15.99 11.47 -3.44
N ALA A 555 14.84 11.95 -3.90
CA ALA A 555 14.68 13.34 -4.34
C ALA A 555 14.63 14.32 -3.17
N CYS A 556 14.23 13.86 -2.00
CA CYS A 556 13.97 14.69 -0.83
C CYS A 556 14.92 14.35 0.34
N ASN A 557 16.21 14.15 0.12
CA ASN A 557 17.13 13.77 1.20
C ASN A 557 18.06 14.93 1.61
N GLU A 558 18.59 14.87 2.84
CA GLU A 558 19.49 15.89 3.42
C GLU A 558 20.70 16.22 2.51
N GLY A 559 21.19 15.25 1.74
CA GLY A 559 22.24 15.52 0.76
C GLY A 559 21.77 16.43 -0.38
N VAL A 560 20.47 16.45 -0.70
CA VAL A 560 19.85 17.40 -1.64
C VAL A 560 19.82 18.79 -1.00
N PHE A 561 19.40 18.90 0.25
CA PHE A 561 19.41 20.15 1.00
C PHE A 561 20.83 20.72 1.15
N ASP A 562 21.82 19.92 1.54
CA ASP A 562 23.24 20.35 1.58
C ASP A 562 23.72 20.90 0.25
N LEU A 563 23.25 20.33 -0.88
CA LEU A 563 23.56 20.82 -2.22
C LEU A 563 22.85 22.15 -2.51
N ALA A 564 21.57 22.31 -2.11
CA ALA A 564 20.82 23.56 -2.26
C ALA A 564 21.52 24.70 -1.50
N VAL A 565 21.90 24.49 -0.25
CA VAL A 565 22.70 25.42 0.55
C VAL A 565 24.03 25.76 -0.14
N ALA A 566 24.72 24.77 -0.71
CA ALA A 566 25.97 25.01 -1.43
C ALA A 566 25.77 25.84 -2.70
N PHE A 567 24.67 25.64 -3.44
CA PHE A 567 24.32 26.44 -4.61
C PHE A 567 23.92 27.86 -4.26
N ALA A 568 23.13 28.07 -3.18
CA ALA A 568 22.79 29.40 -2.67
C ALA A 568 24.06 30.20 -2.32
N ILE A 569 24.99 29.59 -1.58
CA ILE A 569 26.30 30.20 -1.26
C ILE A 569 27.09 30.57 -2.52
N GLU A 570 27.11 29.69 -3.56
CA GLU A 570 27.80 29.97 -4.84
C GLU A 570 27.12 31.10 -5.62
N ALA A 571 25.80 31.18 -5.58
CA ALA A 571 25.00 32.25 -6.17
C ALA A 571 25.17 33.60 -5.42
N GLY A 572 25.59 33.57 -4.17
CA GLY A 572 25.75 34.75 -3.31
C GLY A 572 24.45 35.11 -2.58
N GLU A 573 23.53 34.13 -2.48
CA GLU A 573 22.30 34.17 -1.73
C GLU A 573 22.54 33.78 -0.27
N ASP A 574 21.62 34.08 0.64
CA ASP A 574 21.74 33.68 2.03
C ASP A 574 21.46 32.18 2.18
N PRO A 575 22.33 31.39 2.83
CA PRO A 575 22.05 29.97 3.08
C PRO A 575 20.86 29.73 4.01
N GLY A 576 20.44 30.73 4.79
CA GLY A 576 19.27 30.66 5.65
C GLY A 576 17.94 30.76 4.89
N ASP A 577 17.98 31.24 3.64
CA ASP A 577 16.79 31.34 2.79
C ASP A 577 16.50 30.02 2.04
N VAL A 578 17.28 28.97 2.26
CA VAL A 578 17.08 27.68 1.61
C VAL A 578 15.99 26.92 2.36
N ASP A 579 14.83 26.78 1.71
CA ASP A 579 13.71 26.00 2.22
C ASP A 579 14.10 24.53 2.43
N LEU A 580 13.74 23.99 3.59
CA LEU A 580 13.93 22.59 3.97
C LEU A 580 12.87 21.66 3.38
N GLU A 581 11.77 22.21 2.88
CA GLU A 581 10.67 21.40 2.38
C GLU A 581 10.90 20.88 0.97
N CYS A 582 10.50 19.64 0.75
CA CYS A 582 10.50 19.01 -0.55
C CYS A 582 9.05 18.77 -1.02
N ARG A 583 8.64 19.46 -2.06
CA ARG A 583 7.25 19.46 -2.58
C ARG A 583 6.96 18.27 -3.53
N LEU A 584 7.33 17.04 -3.16
CA LEU A 584 7.15 15.80 -3.92
C LEU A 584 6.43 14.70 -3.11
N PRO A 585 5.22 14.36 -3.40
CA PRO A 585 4.08 14.96 -4.09
C PRO A 585 3.27 15.91 -3.20
N ASN A 586 3.55 15.95 -1.94
CA ASN A 586 3.11 16.84 -0.89
C ASN A 586 4.33 17.56 -0.33
N ALA A 587 4.17 18.40 0.65
CA ALA A 587 5.31 18.98 1.36
C ALA A 587 6.04 17.90 2.18
N PHE A 588 7.32 17.69 1.93
CA PHE A 588 8.21 16.87 2.74
C PHE A 588 9.36 17.72 3.26
N LEU A 589 9.78 17.46 4.49
CA LEU A 589 11.04 18.01 4.99
C LEU A 589 12.22 17.31 4.31
N ALA A 590 13.40 17.93 4.34
CA ALA A 590 14.61 17.32 3.78
C ALA A 590 14.97 16.02 4.49
N ASP A 591 15.05 14.94 3.73
CA ASP A 591 15.39 13.62 4.24
C ASP A 591 16.90 13.45 4.40
N PRO A 592 17.38 12.71 5.41
CA PRO A 592 18.79 12.34 5.51
C PRO A 592 19.22 11.44 4.32
N PRO A 593 20.52 11.33 3.99
CA PRO A 593 21.02 10.40 2.98
C PRO A 593 20.55 8.97 3.27
N LEU A 594 19.96 8.30 2.25
CA LEU A 594 19.31 7.00 2.42
C LEU A 594 20.18 5.84 1.94
N ASP A 595 20.32 4.81 2.79
CA ASP A 595 20.92 3.51 2.48
C ASP A 595 19.86 2.48 2.02
N ASP A 596 20.30 1.38 1.41
CA ASP A 596 19.42 0.28 1.03
C ASP A 596 18.95 -0.53 2.23
N VAL A 597 17.65 -0.78 2.33
CA VAL A 597 17.03 -1.60 3.38
C VAL A 597 17.41 -3.07 3.19
N ILE A 598 17.84 -3.73 4.25
CA ILE A 598 18.24 -5.13 4.26
C ILE A 598 17.35 -5.94 5.21
N ALA A 599 16.47 -6.76 4.65
CA ALA A 599 15.65 -7.69 5.43
C ALA A 599 16.34 -9.04 5.60
N LYS A 600 16.44 -9.51 6.87
CA LYS A 600 16.91 -10.84 7.26
C LYS A 600 15.76 -11.58 7.93
N SER A 601 15.23 -12.60 7.25
CA SER A 601 14.05 -13.33 7.70
C SER A 601 14.38 -14.76 8.10
N PHE A 602 13.87 -15.19 9.24
CA PHE A 602 13.83 -16.56 9.70
C PHE A 602 12.39 -17.06 9.79
N GLU A 603 12.12 -18.20 9.18
CA GLU A 603 10.80 -18.82 9.14
C GLU A 603 10.83 -20.23 9.72
N LEU A 604 9.80 -20.60 10.45
CA LEU A 604 9.57 -21.96 10.95
C LEU A 604 8.09 -22.27 10.87
N GLY A 605 7.71 -23.40 10.33
CA GLY A 605 6.29 -23.73 10.30
C GLY A 605 5.96 -25.17 9.99
N SER A 606 4.67 -25.43 10.00
CA SER A 606 4.07 -26.72 9.66
C SER A 606 2.81 -26.52 8.83
N ARG A 607 2.62 -27.35 7.83
CA ARG A 607 1.40 -27.40 7.01
C ARG A 607 0.99 -28.82 6.71
N GLY A 608 -0.28 -29.02 6.38
CA GLY A 608 -0.79 -30.33 6.05
C GLY A 608 -2.25 -30.50 6.38
N PHE A 609 -2.62 -31.72 6.72
CA PHE A 609 -4.00 -32.09 7.02
C PHE A 609 -4.12 -32.79 8.37
N ILE A 610 -5.14 -32.44 9.13
CA ILE A 610 -5.60 -33.15 10.32
C ILE A 610 -6.97 -33.71 9.96
N LYS A 611 -7.02 -34.97 9.53
CA LYS A 611 -8.20 -35.56 8.87
C LYS A 611 -8.59 -34.75 7.62
N ASP A 612 -9.78 -34.15 7.61
CA ASP A 612 -10.34 -33.36 6.50
C ASP A 612 -10.10 -31.83 6.67
N ILE A 613 -9.28 -31.43 7.62
CA ILE A 613 -8.97 -30.02 7.90
C ILE A 613 -7.55 -29.72 7.40
N ALA A 614 -7.44 -28.88 6.37
CA ALA A 614 -6.16 -28.30 5.98
C ALA A 614 -5.72 -27.28 7.04
N TYR A 615 -4.43 -27.28 7.38
CA TYR A 615 -3.87 -26.33 8.32
C TYR A 615 -2.53 -25.77 7.81
N SER A 616 -2.24 -24.54 8.20
CA SER A 616 -0.92 -23.91 8.11
C SER A 616 -0.66 -23.18 9.43
N LEU A 617 0.52 -23.40 9.99
CA LEU A 617 1.02 -22.71 11.17
C LEU A 617 2.45 -22.25 10.86
N GLY A 618 2.72 -20.97 10.98
CA GLY A 618 4.03 -20.36 10.74
C GLY A 618 4.43 -19.44 11.88
N MET A 619 5.72 -19.38 12.14
CA MET A 619 6.37 -18.37 12.96
C MET A 619 7.38 -17.65 12.08
N PHE A 620 7.45 -16.35 12.17
CA PHE A 620 8.39 -15.53 11.42
C PHE A 620 9.11 -14.56 12.34
N HIS A 621 10.32 -14.21 11.94
CA HIS A 621 11.14 -13.20 12.58
C HIS A 621 11.99 -12.53 11.50
N THR A 622 11.70 -11.27 11.23
CA THR A 622 12.39 -10.46 10.21
C THR A 622 13.00 -9.25 10.89
N LEU A 623 14.30 -9.07 10.72
CA LEU A 623 15.04 -7.86 11.07
C LEU A 623 15.29 -7.08 9.78
N ASN A 624 14.88 -5.83 9.75
CA ASN A 624 15.25 -4.89 8.71
C ASN A 624 16.36 -4.00 9.26
N LYS A 625 17.49 -3.98 8.58
CA LYS A 625 18.58 -3.05 8.84
C LYS A 625 18.44 -1.86 7.88
N ASP A 626 18.74 -0.68 8.38
CA ASP A 626 18.62 0.59 7.67
C ASP A 626 17.18 0.72 7.07
N ASP A 627 16.14 0.42 7.88
CA ASP A 627 14.74 0.46 7.44
C ASP A 627 14.33 1.92 7.14
N ILE A 628 13.67 2.13 6.02
CA ILE A 628 13.19 3.46 5.64
C ILE A 628 11.79 3.64 6.20
N LEU A 629 11.62 4.63 7.06
CA LEU A 629 10.35 5.00 7.66
C LEU A 629 9.95 6.40 7.19
N PHE A 630 8.66 6.58 6.95
CA PHE A 630 8.06 7.89 6.82
C PHE A 630 7.61 8.35 8.21
N GLN A 631 8.14 9.48 8.65
CA GLN A 631 7.77 10.14 9.89
C GLN A 631 6.82 11.29 9.54
N THR A 632 5.63 11.29 10.11
CA THR A 632 4.61 12.29 9.84
C THR A 632 4.90 13.51 10.71
N THR A 633 5.13 14.67 10.11
CA THR A 633 5.40 15.93 10.81
C THR A 633 4.18 16.82 10.87
N GLY A 634 3.24 16.67 9.94
CA GLY A 634 1.99 17.38 9.88
C GLY A 634 0.94 16.54 9.15
N ARG A 635 -0.19 17.11 8.81
CA ARG A 635 -1.29 16.43 8.10
C ARG A 635 -0.86 16.00 6.70
N SER A 636 -0.10 16.82 6.00
CA SER A 636 0.40 16.60 4.65
C SER A 636 1.92 16.58 4.54
N THR A 637 2.65 16.84 5.64
CA THR A 637 4.10 16.91 5.68
C THR A 637 4.76 15.72 6.35
N GLY A 638 6.04 15.50 6.09
CA GLY A 638 6.83 14.44 6.70
C GLY A 638 8.19 14.25 6.05
N LEU A 639 8.98 13.34 6.59
CA LEU A 639 10.29 13.01 6.08
C LEU A 639 10.54 11.51 5.99
N PHE A 640 11.44 11.09 5.10
CA PHE A 640 11.98 9.73 5.06
C PHE A 640 13.32 9.67 5.77
N ALA A 641 13.48 8.74 6.68
CA ALA A 641 14.73 8.49 7.37
C ALA A 641 15.03 6.99 7.48
N ASN A 642 16.32 6.62 7.41
CA ASN A 642 16.72 5.28 7.82
C ASN A 642 16.70 5.20 9.34
N VAL A 643 16.05 4.16 9.87
CA VAL A 643 16.24 3.71 11.26
C VAL A 643 17.14 2.49 11.25
N ASP A 644 18.10 2.44 12.21
CA ASP A 644 19.16 1.44 12.21
C ASP A 644 18.61 0.01 12.13
N GLU A 645 17.65 -0.35 12.98
CA GLU A 645 17.04 -1.68 12.95
C GLU A 645 15.56 -1.65 13.36
N THR A 646 14.72 -2.32 12.56
CA THR A 646 13.34 -2.65 12.96
C THR A 646 13.12 -4.15 12.94
N ARG A 647 12.20 -4.62 13.75
CA ARG A 647 11.84 -6.03 13.86
C ARG A 647 10.36 -6.25 13.57
N ARG A 648 10.06 -7.27 12.80
CA ARG A 648 8.71 -7.79 12.63
C ARG A 648 8.71 -9.28 12.94
N ALA A 649 8.07 -9.67 14.05
CA ALA A 649 8.02 -11.06 14.49
C ALA A 649 6.57 -11.48 14.77
N GLY A 650 6.26 -12.77 14.61
CA GLY A 650 4.90 -13.17 14.86
C GLY A 650 4.57 -14.62 14.57
N ILE A 651 3.27 -14.90 14.67
CA ILE A 651 2.68 -16.21 14.44
C ILE A 651 1.51 -16.05 13.47
N GLU A 652 1.48 -16.90 12.45
CA GLU A 652 0.37 -17.01 11.52
C GLU A 652 -0.25 -18.40 11.60
N SER A 653 -1.56 -18.48 11.63
CA SER A 653 -2.27 -19.74 11.53
C SER A 653 -3.48 -19.64 10.62
N SER A 654 -3.71 -20.67 9.83
CA SER A 654 -4.94 -20.84 9.07
C SER A 654 -5.44 -22.28 9.15
N LEU A 655 -6.75 -22.42 9.26
CA LEU A 655 -7.48 -23.69 9.27
C LEU A 655 -8.57 -23.59 8.22
N GLN A 656 -8.66 -24.57 7.35
CA GLN A 656 -9.70 -24.65 6.33
C GLN A 656 -10.31 -26.06 6.31
N GLY A 657 -11.62 -26.13 6.31
CA GLY A 657 -12.29 -27.41 6.34
C GLY A 657 -13.63 -27.42 5.60
N LYS A 658 -14.04 -28.62 5.23
CA LYS A 658 -15.39 -28.87 4.69
C LYS A 658 -16.02 -30.04 5.43
N TRP A 659 -17.23 -29.81 5.92
CA TRP A 659 -18.04 -30.84 6.56
C TRP A 659 -19.41 -30.89 5.92
N ARG A 660 -19.63 -31.88 5.06
CA ARG A 660 -20.82 -32.00 4.23
C ARG A 660 -21.00 -30.74 3.36
N GLU A 661 -22.07 -29.99 3.59
CA GLU A 661 -22.47 -28.77 2.91
C GLU A 661 -21.90 -27.49 3.56
N PHE A 662 -21.17 -27.62 4.65
CA PHE A 662 -20.54 -26.51 5.38
C PHE A 662 -19.06 -26.44 5.06
N SER A 663 -18.61 -25.34 4.50
CA SER A 663 -17.19 -24.98 4.29
C SER A 663 -16.82 -23.80 5.16
N TRP A 664 -15.59 -23.77 5.64
CA TRP A 664 -15.12 -22.70 6.52
C TRP A 664 -13.61 -22.51 6.42
N LEU A 665 -13.19 -21.27 6.65
CA LEU A 665 -11.82 -20.83 6.83
C LEU A 665 -11.74 -20.05 8.15
N ALA A 666 -10.73 -20.29 8.95
CA ALA A 666 -10.39 -19.49 10.12
C ALA A 666 -8.90 -19.16 10.07
N ALA A 667 -8.54 -17.89 10.26
CA ALA A 667 -7.17 -17.43 10.31
C ALA A 667 -6.94 -16.55 11.54
N TYR A 668 -5.77 -16.67 12.12
CA TYR A 668 -5.32 -15.82 13.23
C TYR A 668 -3.86 -15.45 13.01
N SER A 669 -3.55 -14.18 13.28
CA SER A 669 -2.19 -13.66 13.26
C SER A 669 -1.91 -12.84 14.51
N TYR A 670 -0.70 -12.99 15.01
CA TYR A 670 -0.08 -12.11 15.98
C TYR A 670 1.16 -11.50 15.32
N ILE A 671 1.27 -10.18 15.32
CA ILE A 671 2.36 -9.42 14.72
C ILE A 671 2.91 -8.48 15.78
N ASP A 672 4.19 -8.61 16.08
CA ASP A 672 4.95 -7.75 16.96
C ASP A 672 5.99 -7.01 16.08
N ALA A 673 5.67 -5.76 15.74
CA ALA A 673 6.50 -4.90 14.92
C ALA A 673 7.03 -3.76 15.79
N THR A 674 8.35 -3.68 15.95
CA THR A 674 9.01 -2.79 16.91
C THR A 674 10.26 -2.14 16.32
N PHE A 675 10.58 -0.96 16.80
CA PHE A 675 11.90 -0.36 16.68
C PHE A 675 12.86 -1.10 17.61
N GLU A 676 14.09 -1.35 17.17
CA GLU A 676 15.09 -2.09 17.98
C GLU A 676 16.21 -1.16 18.50
N ASP A 677 16.25 0.09 18.04
CA ASP A 677 17.18 1.14 18.46
C ASP A 677 16.44 2.35 19.03
N ASN A 678 17.19 3.23 19.72
CA ASN A 678 16.66 4.50 20.22
C ASN A 678 17.04 5.61 19.23
N PHE A 679 16.09 6.46 18.90
CA PHE A 679 16.30 7.63 18.04
C PHE A 679 15.32 8.74 18.39
N GLN A 680 15.53 9.95 17.88
CA GLN A 680 14.56 11.03 17.90
C GLN A 680 13.75 10.96 16.61
N ALA A 681 12.43 11.14 16.73
CA ALA A 681 11.51 11.22 15.60
C ALA A 681 10.84 12.59 15.63
N LEU A 682 10.83 13.25 14.50
CA LEU A 682 10.13 14.52 14.35
C LEU A 682 8.62 14.27 14.38
N SER A 683 7.93 14.92 15.29
CA SER A 683 6.47 14.86 15.48
C SER A 683 5.99 16.10 16.23
N PRO A 684 5.99 17.29 15.60
CA PRO A 684 5.70 18.57 16.28
C PRO A 684 4.30 18.62 16.89
N ASN A 685 3.32 17.95 16.29
CA ASN A 685 1.94 17.89 16.79
C ASN A 685 1.72 16.83 17.89
N HIS A 686 2.78 16.33 18.50
CA HIS A 686 2.69 15.32 19.56
C HIS A 686 2.70 15.98 20.94
N GLU A 687 1.74 15.68 21.83
CA GLU A 687 1.60 16.24 23.19
C GLU A 687 2.91 16.20 24.02
N PHE A 688 3.84 15.31 23.71
CA PHE A 688 5.11 15.10 24.41
C PHE A 688 6.33 15.42 23.54
N ALA A 689 6.15 16.17 22.45
CA ALA A 689 7.27 16.71 21.69
C ALA A 689 8.08 17.68 22.56
N ASP A 690 9.38 17.78 22.31
CA ASP A 690 10.24 18.79 22.93
C ASP A 690 10.20 20.11 22.15
N ASP A 691 11.00 21.07 22.55
CA ASP A 691 11.05 22.40 21.94
C ASP A 691 11.58 22.38 20.48
N GLU A 692 12.13 21.23 20.02
CA GLU A 692 12.58 20.99 18.65
C GLU A 692 11.53 20.20 17.83
N GLY A 693 10.36 19.94 18.41
CA GLY A 693 9.27 19.17 17.78
C GLY A 693 9.56 17.66 17.72
N GLU A 694 10.53 17.16 18.53
CA GLU A 694 10.97 15.77 18.50
C GLU A 694 10.40 14.93 19.65
N VAL A 695 10.16 13.65 19.40
CA VAL A 695 9.81 12.64 20.41
C VAL A 695 10.89 11.57 20.51
N THR A 696 11.20 11.15 21.74
CA THR A 696 12.17 10.05 21.95
C THR A 696 11.54 8.69 21.74
N VAL A 697 11.93 8.01 20.68
CA VAL A 697 11.59 6.60 20.39
C VAL A 697 12.58 5.68 21.10
N ARG A 698 12.08 4.61 21.71
CA ARG A 698 12.91 3.65 22.45
C ARG A 698 12.83 2.27 21.82
N ALA A 699 13.93 1.52 21.91
CA ALA A 699 13.96 0.12 21.53
C ALA A 699 12.82 -0.66 22.24
N GLY A 700 11.97 -1.30 21.43
CA GLY A 700 10.78 -2.02 21.87
C GLY A 700 9.47 -1.25 21.66
N ASP A 701 9.50 0.04 21.31
CA ASP A 701 8.32 0.78 20.90
C ASP A 701 7.78 0.21 19.59
N ARG A 702 6.47 0.19 19.45
CA ARG A 702 5.78 -0.45 18.31
C ARG A 702 5.73 0.50 17.13
N ILE A 703 5.93 -0.07 15.94
CA ILE A 703 5.77 0.67 14.68
C ILE A 703 4.29 1.03 14.49
N PRO A 704 3.95 2.30 14.20
CA PRO A 704 2.58 2.76 14.01
C PRO A 704 1.82 2.07 12.87
N GLY A 705 0.48 2.10 12.95
CA GLY A 705 -0.42 1.64 11.91
C GLY A 705 -0.51 0.13 11.74
N ILE A 706 0.06 -0.69 12.66
CA ILE A 706 0.11 -2.15 12.56
C ILE A 706 -0.68 -2.79 13.70
N PRO A 707 -1.83 -3.45 13.43
CA PRO A 707 -2.60 -4.14 14.47
C PRO A 707 -1.90 -5.43 14.91
N GLN A 708 -1.64 -5.59 16.23
CA GLN A 708 -0.95 -6.78 16.76
C GLN A 708 -1.74 -8.07 16.58
N HIS A 709 -3.06 -8.02 16.71
CA HIS A 709 -3.92 -9.20 16.64
C HIS A 709 -4.89 -9.06 15.47
N GLN A 710 -4.94 -10.08 14.63
CA GLN A 710 -5.93 -10.20 13.56
C GLN A 710 -6.60 -11.55 13.62
N PHE A 711 -7.92 -11.58 13.55
CA PHE A 711 -8.71 -12.80 13.52
C PHE A 711 -9.75 -12.71 12.41
N LYS A 712 -9.86 -13.76 11.60
CA LYS A 712 -10.77 -13.85 10.46
C LYS A 712 -11.46 -15.18 10.43
N ILE A 713 -12.77 -15.16 10.16
CA ILE A 713 -13.56 -16.34 9.86
C ILE A 713 -14.37 -16.07 8.60
N SER A 714 -14.36 -17.02 7.69
CA SER A 714 -15.28 -17.08 6.55
C SER A 714 -15.94 -18.44 6.52
N SER A 715 -17.24 -18.50 6.33
CA SER A 715 -17.97 -19.76 6.31
C SER A 715 -19.13 -19.71 5.33
N ASP A 716 -19.44 -20.84 4.70
CA ASP A 716 -20.57 -21.02 3.76
C ASP A 716 -21.30 -22.31 4.06
N TYR A 717 -22.62 -22.23 4.07
CA TYR A 717 -23.50 -23.39 4.12
C TYR A 717 -24.35 -23.47 2.85
N ARG A 718 -24.22 -24.57 2.09
CA ARG A 718 -24.99 -24.81 0.86
C ARG A 718 -26.19 -25.70 1.16
N PHE A 719 -27.39 -25.18 0.95
CA PHE A 719 -28.64 -25.92 1.05
C PHE A 719 -28.90 -26.71 -0.23
N THR A 720 -29.68 -27.80 -0.10
CA THR A 720 -30.03 -28.70 -1.21
C THR A 720 -30.91 -28.05 -2.30
N ASN A 721 -31.52 -26.91 -2.01
CA ASN A 721 -32.37 -26.15 -2.93
C ASN A 721 -31.60 -25.09 -3.76
N GLY A 722 -30.28 -25.12 -3.77
CA GLY A 722 -29.45 -24.17 -4.52
C GLY A 722 -29.14 -22.85 -3.80
N LEU A 723 -29.63 -22.67 -2.56
CA LEU A 723 -29.26 -21.53 -1.72
C LEU A 723 -27.94 -21.79 -1.02
N SER A 724 -27.05 -20.82 -0.98
CA SER A 724 -25.87 -20.75 -0.10
C SER A 724 -25.97 -19.52 0.78
N ILE A 725 -25.58 -19.66 2.05
CA ILE A 725 -25.48 -18.54 3.01
C ILE A 725 -24.09 -18.58 3.61
N GLY A 726 -23.40 -17.46 3.56
CA GLY A 726 -22.06 -17.26 4.13
C GLY A 726 -22.06 -16.20 5.22
N LEU A 727 -21.11 -16.34 6.13
CA LEU A 727 -20.82 -15.39 7.22
C LEU A 727 -19.33 -15.11 7.26
N ASP A 728 -18.97 -13.82 7.33
CA ASP A 728 -17.60 -13.34 7.47
C ASP A 728 -17.45 -12.55 8.76
N VAL A 729 -16.37 -12.80 9.48
CA VAL A 729 -15.99 -12.04 10.68
C VAL A 729 -14.55 -11.59 10.52
N ILE A 730 -14.29 -10.30 10.65
CA ILE A 730 -12.95 -9.71 10.66
C ILE A 730 -12.80 -8.96 11.98
N SER A 731 -11.74 -9.25 12.72
CA SER A 731 -11.40 -8.58 13.98
C SER A 731 -9.93 -8.16 13.94
N ASN A 732 -9.67 -6.88 14.11
CA ASN A 732 -8.35 -6.29 14.26
C ASN A 732 -8.19 -5.74 15.68
N GLY A 733 -7.00 -5.90 16.27
CA GLY A 733 -6.60 -5.24 17.51
C GLY A 733 -6.42 -3.73 17.32
N GLY A 734 -6.15 -3.02 18.41
CA GLY A 734 -5.75 -1.62 18.36
C GLY A 734 -4.38 -1.45 17.68
N GLN A 735 -4.12 -0.23 17.20
CA GLN A 735 -2.86 0.15 16.55
C GLN A 735 -2.42 1.53 17.02
N ILE A 736 -1.12 1.77 17.01
CA ILE A 736 -0.51 3.06 17.35
C ILE A 736 -0.85 4.06 16.22
N LEU A 737 -1.07 5.32 16.56
CA LEU A 737 -1.23 6.43 15.61
C LEU A 737 0.08 6.65 14.83
N ARG A 738 0.01 7.00 13.56
CA ARG A 738 1.17 7.58 12.85
C ARG A 738 1.46 8.95 13.46
N GLY A 739 2.75 9.25 13.68
CA GLY A 739 3.19 10.42 14.45
C GLY A 739 3.37 10.13 15.94
N ASP A 740 2.93 8.95 16.47
CA ASP A 740 3.25 8.51 17.84
C ASP A 740 4.25 7.35 17.83
N GLU A 741 5.40 7.53 17.22
CA GLU A 741 6.47 6.53 17.19
C GLU A 741 6.98 6.20 18.59
N SER A 742 6.79 7.12 19.55
CA SER A 742 7.14 6.95 20.98
C SER A 742 6.13 6.14 21.79
N ASN A 743 4.97 5.80 21.23
CA ASN A 743 3.88 5.03 21.85
C ASN A 743 3.37 5.63 23.18
N GLN A 744 3.26 6.94 23.28
CA GLN A 744 2.84 7.63 24.49
C GLN A 744 1.36 8.01 24.49
N LEU A 745 0.68 7.96 23.33
CA LEU A 745 -0.73 8.31 23.19
C LEU A 745 -1.65 7.09 23.23
N ASP A 746 -2.95 7.35 23.25
CA ASP A 746 -3.95 6.28 23.21
C ASP A 746 -4.02 5.66 21.80
N GLU A 747 -4.02 4.33 21.71
CA GLU A 747 -4.14 3.57 20.46
C GLU A 747 -5.49 3.83 19.75
N VAL A 748 -5.49 3.82 18.42
CA VAL A 748 -6.73 3.62 17.64
C VAL A 748 -7.38 2.32 18.06
N SER A 749 -8.65 2.39 18.47
CA SER A 749 -9.35 1.25 19.07
C SER A 749 -9.51 0.09 18.09
N GLY A 750 -9.26 -1.14 18.54
CA GLY A 750 -9.54 -2.34 17.77
C GLY A 750 -11.05 -2.54 17.49
N TYR A 751 -11.35 -3.23 16.39
CA TYR A 751 -12.71 -3.42 15.93
C TYR A 751 -13.01 -4.84 15.47
N THR A 752 -14.32 -5.15 15.40
CA THR A 752 -14.82 -6.41 14.82
C THR A 752 -16.03 -6.10 13.94
N THR A 753 -15.94 -6.49 12.65
CA THR A 753 -17.05 -6.41 11.71
C THR A 753 -17.56 -7.79 11.34
N VAL A 754 -18.85 -7.87 11.04
CA VAL A 754 -19.53 -9.08 10.59
C VAL A 754 -20.18 -8.81 9.25
N GLY A 755 -19.86 -9.64 8.25
CA GLY A 755 -20.52 -9.63 6.94
C GLY A 755 -21.39 -10.86 6.74
N MET A 756 -22.40 -10.76 5.88
CA MET A 756 -23.25 -11.88 5.49
C MET A 756 -23.39 -11.92 3.97
N ARG A 757 -23.32 -13.12 3.40
CA ARG A 757 -23.50 -13.40 1.97
C ARG A 757 -24.64 -14.38 1.76
N ALA A 758 -25.37 -14.22 0.67
CA ALA A 758 -26.34 -15.20 0.22
C ALA A 758 -26.26 -15.33 -1.31
N ARG A 759 -26.30 -16.56 -1.82
CA ARG A 759 -26.36 -16.86 -3.25
C ARG A 759 -27.43 -17.87 -3.50
N TYR A 760 -28.16 -17.69 -4.60
CA TYR A 760 -29.21 -18.58 -5.02
C TYR A 760 -29.10 -18.91 -6.51
N SER A 761 -28.74 -20.15 -6.81
CA SER A 761 -28.70 -20.64 -8.18
C SER A 761 -30.13 -20.96 -8.65
N ILE A 762 -30.70 -20.07 -9.47
CA ILE A 762 -32.06 -20.24 -10.05
C ILE A 762 -32.07 -21.44 -11.01
N ASN A 763 -30.99 -21.58 -11.77
CA ASN A 763 -30.69 -22.71 -12.65
C ASN A 763 -29.17 -22.76 -12.91
N GLU A 764 -28.73 -23.68 -13.80
CA GLU A 764 -27.31 -23.85 -14.13
C GLU A 764 -26.64 -22.62 -14.77
N LYS A 765 -27.42 -21.67 -15.28
CA LYS A 765 -26.95 -20.47 -15.98
C LYS A 765 -27.16 -19.19 -15.22
N MET A 766 -28.03 -19.18 -14.23
CA MET A 766 -28.46 -17.92 -13.58
C MET A 766 -28.38 -18.02 -12.06
N GLU A 767 -27.62 -17.12 -11.48
CA GLU A 767 -27.44 -16.97 -10.04
C GLU A 767 -27.80 -15.53 -9.62
N VAL A 768 -28.45 -15.41 -8.47
CA VAL A 768 -28.67 -14.14 -7.78
C VAL A 768 -27.89 -14.18 -6.48
N PHE A 769 -27.20 -13.10 -6.15
CA PHE A 769 -26.43 -12.98 -4.92
C PHE A 769 -26.75 -11.68 -4.18
N ALA A 770 -26.58 -11.72 -2.87
CA ALA A 770 -26.70 -10.58 -1.98
C ALA A 770 -25.55 -10.60 -0.97
N LYS A 771 -25.04 -9.44 -0.61
CA LYS A 771 -24.01 -9.24 0.41
C LYS A 771 -24.41 -8.10 1.34
N VAL A 772 -24.12 -8.25 2.62
CA VAL A 772 -24.23 -7.19 3.61
C VAL A 772 -22.90 -7.10 4.33
N ASP A 773 -22.20 -5.99 4.17
CA ASP A 773 -21.00 -5.65 4.92
C ASP A 773 -21.37 -4.91 6.21
N ASN A 774 -20.55 -5.06 7.26
CA ASN A 774 -20.80 -4.46 8.57
C ASN A 774 -22.25 -4.65 9.05
N LEU A 775 -22.73 -5.89 9.04
CA LEU A 775 -24.14 -6.26 9.37
C LEU A 775 -24.63 -5.67 10.70
N LEU A 776 -23.75 -5.54 11.69
CA LEU A 776 -24.06 -5.03 13.02
C LEU A 776 -24.02 -3.51 13.11
N ASP A 777 -23.69 -2.82 12.02
CA ASP A 777 -23.56 -1.37 11.94
C ASP A 777 -22.58 -0.81 13.00
N ARG A 778 -21.44 -1.48 13.13
CA ARG A 778 -20.41 -1.08 14.09
C ARG A 778 -19.74 0.19 13.59
N GLU A 779 -19.68 1.23 14.38
CA GLU A 779 -18.79 2.35 14.19
C GLU A 779 -17.38 1.93 14.58
N TYR A 780 -16.39 2.21 13.72
CA TYR A 780 -14.99 1.85 13.93
C TYR A 780 -14.08 2.75 13.09
N GLU A 781 -12.83 2.77 13.46
CA GLU A 781 -11.74 3.44 12.76
C GLU A 781 -10.72 2.39 12.34
N SER A 782 -10.23 2.48 11.09
CA SER A 782 -9.25 1.55 10.53
C SER A 782 -7.83 2.13 10.49
N PHE A 783 -7.68 3.43 10.78
CA PHE A 783 -6.44 4.18 10.67
C PHE A 783 -6.50 5.42 11.58
N GLY A 784 -5.34 5.96 11.96
CA GLY A 784 -5.21 7.22 12.68
C GLY A 784 -3.81 7.79 12.55
N LEU A 785 -3.73 9.12 12.56
CA LEU A 785 -2.49 9.88 12.51
C LEU A 785 -2.60 11.15 13.38
N LEU A 786 -1.46 11.77 13.67
CA LEU A 786 -1.36 13.13 14.17
C LEU A 786 -1.25 14.09 12.99
N GLY A 787 -1.90 15.21 13.07
CA GLY A 787 -1.79 16.36 12.17
C GLY A 787 -1.87 17.64 12.96
N GLU A 788 -1.79 18.77 12.30
CA GLU A 788 -1.94 20.10 12.90
C GLU A 788 -3.28 20.25 13.62
N GLU A 789 -3.38 21.15 14.58
CA GLU A 789 -4.65 21.44 15.25
C GLU A 789 -5.70 21.91 14.24
N PRO A 790 -6.89 21.28 14.18
CA PRO A 790 -7.87 21.63 13.14
C PRO A 790 -8.37 23.08 13.22
N GLY A 791 -8.25 23.73 14.39
CA GLY A 791 -8.65 25.10 14.65
C GLY A 791 -7.83 26.13 13.88
N GLU A 792 -6.55 25.84 13.61
CA GLU A 792 -5.61 26.69 12.86
C GLU A 792 -6.11 27.01 11.44
N LEU A 793 -6.95 26.16 10.86
CA LEU A 793 -7.57 26.43 9.56
C LEU A 793 -8.50 27.67 9.56
N GLY A 794 -8.82 28.27 10.72
CA GLY A 794 -9.59 29.52 10.85
C GLY A 794 -11.05 29.44 10.36
N VAL A 795 -11.59 28.23 10.18
CA VAL A 795 -12.95 28.04 9.67
C VAL A 795 -13.96 27.93 10.80
N PRO A 796 -15.05 28.74 10.84
CA PRO A 796 -15.96 28.89 11.99
C PRO A 796 -16.55 27.58 12.53
N ILE A 797 -16.62 26.49 11.77
CA ILE A 797 -17.19 25.21 12.20
C ILE A 797 -16.20 24.37 13.01
N ILE A 798 -14.92 24.66 12.89
CA ILE A 798 -13.81 23.90 13.49
C ILE A 798 -12.82 24.76 14.27
N GLU A 799 -13.01 26.08 14.31
CA GLU A 799 -12.12 27.06 14.97
C GLU A 799 -11.84 26.77 16.46
N ASP A 800 -12.70 25.98 17.12
CA ASP A 800 -12.54 25.57 18.52
C ASP A 800 -11.92 24.15 18.66
N PHE A 801 -11.50 23.49 17.59
CA PHE A 801 -10.96 22.12 17.64
C PHE A 801 -9.46 22.14 17.85
N ALA A 802 -9.03 21.56 18.97
CA ALA A 802 -7.64 21.54 19.42
C ALA A 802 -7.04 20.13 19.54
N ASN A 803 -7.70 19.09 19.00
CA ASN A 803 -7.19 17.74 19.09
C ASN A 803 -6.48 17.34 17.80
N PRO A 804 -5.15 17.15 17.80
CA PRO A 804 -4.37 16.83 16.61
C PRO A 804 -4.58 15.41 16.09
N VAL A 805 -5.50 14.62 16.67
CA VAL A 805 -5.78 13.25 16.25
C VAL A 805 -6.79 13.19 15.11
N PHE A 806 -6.35 12.70 13.96
CA PHE A 806 -7.17 12.44 12.78
C PHE A 806 -7.42 10.95 12.62
N LEU A 807 -8.64 10.56 12.24
CA LEU A 807 -9.05 9.16 12.14
C LEU A 807 -9.66 8.82 10.78
N GLY A 808 -9.29 7.67 10.24
CA GLY A 808 -9.92 7.05 9.07
C GLY A 808 -11.17 6.26 9.47
N ALA A 809 -12.33 6.89 9.32
CA ALA A 809 -13.60 6.29 9.72
C ALA A 809 -13.98 5.12 8.80
N GLY A 810 -14.31 3.98 9.40
CA GLY A 810 -14.76 2.79 8.69
C GLY A 810 -16.20 2.90 8.18
N ALA A 811 -16.47 2.26 7.03
CA ALA A 811 -17.77 2.31 6.37
C ALA A 811 -18.91 1.73 7.24
N PRO A 812 -20.08 2.37 7.28
CA PRO A 812 -21.27 1.86 7.96
C PRO A 812 -21.83 0.62 7.24
N ARG A 813 -22.93 0.07 7.76
CA ARG A 813 -23.60 -1.09 7.14
C ARG A 813 -23.97 -0.80 5.68
N ALA A 814 -23.54 -1.70 4.77
CA ALA A 814 -23.84 -1.63 3.35
C ALA A 814 -24.45 -2.93 2.84
N ALA A 815 -25.42 -2.84 1.93
CA ALA A 815 -26.09 -3.99 1.33
C ALA A 815 -26.05 -3.91 -0.20
N PHE A 816 -25.77 -5.04 -0.84
CA PHE A 816 -25.63 -5.17 -2.29
C PHE A 816 -26.40 -6.37 -2.80
N LEU A 817 -26.96 -6.24 -4.00
CA LEU A 817 -27.70 -7.29 -4.72
C LEU A 817 -27.20 -7.37 -6.16
N GLY A 818 -26.96 -8.57 -6.65
CA GLY A 818 -26.53 -8.79 -8.01
C GLY A 818 -27.09 -10.05 -8.66
N ILE A 819 -26.88 -10.12 -9.95
CA ILE A 819 -27.25 -11.24 -10.79
C ILE A 819 -26.10 -11.59 -11.73
N ARG A 820 -25.82 -12.89 -11.85
CA ARG A 820 -24.85 -13.45 -12.80
C ARG A 820 -25.58 -14.37 -13.78
N TYR A 821 -25.24 -14.26 -15.04
CA TYR A 821 -25.74 -15.14 -16.08
C TYR A 821 -24.58 -15.74 -16.89
N ASN A 822 -24.52 -17.08 -16.93
CA ASN A 822 -23.55 -17.86 -17.70
C ASN A 822 -24.21 -18.35 -19.01
N PHE A 823 -23.57 -18.14 -20.16
CA PHE A 823 -24.11 -18.44 -21.47
C PHE A 823 -24.00 -19.91 -21.88
#